data_c2c1ddc9b48628c48dc5563666b97b90
#
_entry.id   c2c1ddc9b48628c48dc5563666b97b90
#
_cell.length_a   1.000
_cell.length_b   1.000
_cell.length_c   1.000
_cell.angle_alpha   90.00
_cell.angle_beta   90.00
_cell.angle_gamma   90.00
#
_symmetry.space_group_name_H-M   'P 1'
#
loop_
_entity.id
_entity.type
_entity.pdbx_description
1 polymer ?
#
loop_
_entity_poly.entity_id
_entity_poly.type
_entity_poly.pdbx_seq_one_letter_code
_entity_poly.pdbx_strand_id
1 'polypeptide(L)'
;VTDGSPQRLLVVSATIGEGHNATARAVEERARRRWPDCEIRRVDTLDLMGAWVGPGFRWIYRVNVDTTPWLYDFFYRALWRYPWFAAASCRFVGVWSGIRLAPIVAEYRPDLVVSTYPLGTAGLDWIRRRGGLDVPVAAIISDFAPHPFWVYPEIDLHYVASEASLRAMYRAQPDARGMVGAPPVVAAFAPVSKADKIAIRRRCGLPEQRLIVLVSCGSLGFGSVERAVDAGLAAGPEVCVVVACGHNEALRARLAARAKLMPAVPAPRLVPLGWSSEMPALTAAADVVVTNAGGATALEAVACGRAVLMFEPIAGHGKANAALMADAGLAMRCDGPAELTAALRELAAQPARLAAAERRALTHIGALDLDAEIAALPELPRHYGARPLAPADAFFAYAATATVPQQVGAVLLLEGMLEQPAQRLARQIIERVPGLPMLRRRLELRRGRWPRWLPVDDVDPGAHLRVRWVGGAHGVSFTTAVQEFFGTPVPLDRPPWQLEILQDADTARTAILTKLHHTLGDGVAVTATLIGLLSDDKPPLQRAQRGDSHLRNPAGPAQRRAAQWRRVARGLVSLARAGRAPGAGMAGVSTPGRHHTMVALPGAAVRSTAREHGVGTTALLLTLVGEALHRLDPAGTARHDRRRAMVPRTTHALRRGSADGRPIAGSAGGGPIAGSAGGSIYQGNHTTALAVDLPVGPMPLAWRMVAVANALERQQRSDQLPAAQAVVRALGRLPAPLHAMLVRAIYRHWFFTLITSVLPGPRKAQYVWGVRVMSVFPLLPLADGVGLAVGFLTWGDMIGVGVTTDTGLVPGADRFATALRRAFEDLAADPQGARGTPESVGE
;
A
#
# COMPACT_ATOMS: atom_id res chain seq x y z
N VAL A 1 14.05 12.82 18.24
CA VAL A 1 13.17 13.44 17.25
C VAL A 1 13.74 13.10 15.89
N THR A 2 13.34 12.00 15.27
CA THR A 2 13.67 11.74 13.86
C THR A 2 12.70 12.58 13.06
N ASP A 3 13.22 13.65 12.49
CA ASP A 3 12.57 14.50 11.52
C ASP A 3 11.92 13.58 10.45
N GLY A 4 10.64 13.76 10.13
CA GLY A 4 9.86 12.93 9.21
C GLY A 4 10.35 12.93 7.76
N SER A 5 11.62 13.25 7.52
CA SER A 5 12.27 13.37 6.21
C SER A 5 12.33 12.03 5.48
N PRO A 6 11.92 11.94 4.21
CA PRO A 6 12.05 10.73 3.42
C PRO A 6 13.52 10.44 3.14
N GLN A 7 13.93 9.18 3.24
CA GLN A 7 15.29 8.76 2.85
C GLN A 7 15.39 8.44 1.36
N ARG A 8 14.27 8.07 0.72
CA ARG A 8 14.22 7.70 -0.69
C ARG A 8 12.99 8.27 -1.35
N LEU A 9 13.23 9.14 -2.28
CA LEU A 9 12.21 9.71 -3.16
C LEU A 9 12.29 9.05 -4.54
N LEU A 10 11.17 8.48 -5.00
CA LEU A 10 11.02 8.02 -6.37
C LEU A 10 10.24 9.05 -7.18
N VAL A 11 10.87 9.62 -8.21
CA VAL A 11 10.23 10.53 -9.17
C VAL A 11 9.92 9.76 -10.44
N VAL A 12 8.64 9.65 -10.79
CA VAL A 12 8.15 8.94 -11.97
C VAL A 12 7.75 9.95 -13.03
N SER A 13 8.51 10.00 -14.13
CA SER A 13 8.36 10.97 -15.22
C SER A 13 8.34 10.27 -16.58
N ALA A 14 8.40 11.02 -17.66
CA ALA A 14 8.64 10.49 -19.02
C ALA A 14 9.18 11.55 -19.98
N THR A 15 9.97 11.10 -20.95
CA THR A 15 10.56 11.90 -22.00
C THR A 15 9.72 11.82 -23.29
N ILE A 16 8.60 12.56 -23.34
CA ILE A 16 7.86 12.81 -24.60
C ILE A 16 8.38 14.10 -25.23
N GLY A 17 8.51 15.14 -24.42
CA GLY A 17 9.16 16.42 -24.63
C GLY A 17 9.79 16.82 -23.31
N GLU A 18 10.28 18.05 -23.19
CA GLU A 18 10.96 18.51 -21.97
C GLU A 18 10.00 18.88 -20.83
N GLY A 19 8.69 19.06 -21.08
CA GLY A 19 7.75 19.56 -20.07
C GLY A 19 7.68 18.72 -18.79
N HIS A 20 7.42 17.42 -18.92
CA HIS A 20 7.32 16.53 -17.76
C HIS A 20 8.66 16.37 -17.04
N ASN A 21 9.77 16.37 -17.79
CA ASN A 21 11.12 16.36 -17.25
C ASN A 21 11.47 17.67 -16.53
N ALA A 22 10.98 18.82 -17.02
CA ALA A 22 11.15 20.11 -16.34
C ALA A 22 10.45 20.10 -14.98
N THR A 23 9.21 19.60 -14.94
CA THR A 23 8.48 19.41 -13.69
C THR A 23 9.20 18.45 -12.72
N ALA A 24 9.73 17.33 -13.23
CA ALA A 24 10.50 16.39 -12.42
C ALA A 24 11.78 17.04 -11.85
N ARG A 25 12.50 17.82 -12.67
CA ARG A 25 13.67 18.59 -12.22
C ARG A 25 13.32 19.59 -11.12
N ALA A 26 12.18 20.28 -11.24
CA ALA A 26 11.72 21.20 -10.23
C ALA A 26 11.47 20.51 -8.88
N VAL A 27 10.81 19.35 -8.91
CA VAL A 27 10.57 18.52 -7.71
C VAL A 27 11.89 18.07 -7.10
N GLU A 28 12.82 17.54 -7.91
CA GLU A 28 14.12 17.08 -7.43
C GLU A 28 14.95 18.21 -6.83
N GLU A 29 14.95 19.39 -7.44
CA GLU A 29 15.66 20.57 -6.95
C GLU A 29 15.17 20.98 -5.56
N ARG A 30 13.82 21.03 -5.37
CA ARG A 30 13.21 21.36 -4.09
C ARG A 30 13.49 20.29 -3.04
N ALA A 31 13.34 19.00 -3.42
CA ALA A 31 13.59 17.88 -2.56
C ALA A 31 15.06 17.82 -2.08
N ARG A 32 16.03 18.07 -2.96
CA ARG A 32 17.46 18.14 -2.58
C ARG A 32 17.75 19.27 -1.61
N ARG A 33 17.09 20.43 -1.79
CA ARG A 33 17.24 21.55 -0.82
C ARG A 33 16.61 21.23 0.52
N ARG A 34 15.42 20.61 0.52
CA ARG A 34 14.68 20.32 1.75
C ARG A 34 15.23 19.11 2.50
N TRP A 35 15.72 18.09 1.78
CA TRP A 35 16.22 16.82 2.29
C TRP A 35 17.56 16.48 1.63
N PRO A 36 18.68 17.08 2.07
CA PRO A 36 19.98 16.89 1.43
C PRO A 36 20.46 15.44 1.40
N ASP A 37 20.11 14.66 2.43
CA ASP A 37 20.49 13.24 2.58
C ASP A 37 19.52 12.27 1.89
N CYS A 38 18.46 12.77 1.23
CA CYS A 38 17.47 11.94 0.55
C CYS A 38 18.04 11.40 -0.76
N GLU A 39 18.06 10.07 -0.90
CA GLU A 39 18.37 9.44 -2.18
C GLU A 39 17.20 9.68 -3.15
N ILE A 40 17.46 10.34 -4.28
CA ILE A 40 16.44 10.63 -5.30
C ILE A 40 16.70 9.78 -6.54
N ARG A 41 15.73 8.95 -6.92
CA ARG A 41 15.78 8.16 -8.15
C ARG A 41 14.68 8.64 -9.10
N ARG A 42 15.07 9.06 -10.32
CA ARG A 42 14.13 9.33 -11.40
C ARG A 42 13.98 8.10 -12.28
N VAL A 43 12.76 7.88 -12.76
CA VAL A 43 12.42 6.77 -13.63
C VAL A 43 11.59 7.29 -14.80
N ASP A 44 11.99 6.94 -16.03
CA ASP A 44 11.22 7.24 -17.23
C ASP A 44 10.24 6.10 -17.51
N THR A 45 8.94 6.42 -17.46
CA THR A 45 7.86 5.46 -17.64
C THR A 45 7.87 4.84 -19.04
N LEU A 46 8.16 5.63 -20.07
CA LEU A 46 8.13 5.16 -21.46
C LEU A 46 9.28 4.20 -21.75
N ASP A 47 10.47 4.48 -21.23
CA ASP A 47 11.64 3.60 -21.36
C ASP A 47 11.39 2.25 -20.64
N LEU A 48 10.73 2.29 -19.49
CA LEU A 48 10.33 1.08 -18.76
C LEU A 48 9.29 0.24 -19.52
N MET A 49 8.37 0.88 -20.24
CA MET A 49 7.33 0.16 -20.98
C MET A 49 7.91 -0.65 -22.15
N GLY A 50 9.11 -0.32 -22.61
CA GLY A 50 9.86 -1.07 -23.62
C GLY A 50 10.71 -0.18 -24.51
N ALA A 51 11.82 -0.68 -25.00
CA ALA A 51 12.81 0.08 -25.79
C ALA A 51 12.24 0.81 -27.01
N TRP A 52 11.17 0.28 -27.61
CA TRP A 52 10.51 0.86 -28.78
C TRP A 52 9.31 1.76 -28.43
N VAL A 53 8.85 1.72 -27.19
CA VAL A 53 7.63 2.44 -26.76
C VAL A 53 7.89 3.93 -26.74
N GLY A 54 8.97 4.38 -26.12
CA GLY A 54 9.33 5.79 -26.06
C GLY A 54 9.51 6.41 -27.48
N PRO A 55 10.38 5.85 -28.35
CA PRO A 55 10.51 6.31 -29.72
C PRO A 55 9.19 6.27 -30.51
N GLY A 56 8.46 5.17 -30.43
CA GLY A 56 7.16 5.00 -31.11
C GLY A 56 6.12 6.01 -30.64
N PHE A 57 6.03 6.25 -29.32
CA PHE A 57 5.08 7.20 -28.75
C PHE A 57 5.43 8.64 -29.18
N ARG A 58 6.70 9.01 -29.16
CA ARG A 58 7.16 10.32 -29.68
C ARG A 58 6.88 10.49 -31.18
N TRP A 59 7.05 9.42 -31.97
CA TRP A 59 6.75 9.43 -33.40
C TRP A 59 5.24 9.61 -33.64
N ILE A 60 4.39 8.82 -32.95
CA ILE A 60 2.93 8.91 -33.03
C ILE A 60 2.45 10.28 -32.60
N TYR A 61 3.00 10.82 -31.49
CA TYR A 61 2.66 12.15 -31.01
C TYR A 61 2.99 13.23 -32.07
N ARG A 62 4.18 13.15 -32.68
CA ARG A 62 4.60 14.05 -33.76
C ARG A 62 3.67 13.98 -34.96
N VAL A 63 3.41 12.80 -35.47
CA VAL A 63 2.50 12.56 -36.60
C VAL A 63 1.08 13.11 -36.28
N ASN A 64 0.57 12.85 -35.11
CA ASN A 64 -0.74 13.32 -34.70
C ASN A 64 -0.82 14.87 -34.58
N VAL A 65 0.25 15.53 -34.14
CA VAL A 65 0.28 16.99 -34.05
C VAL A 65 0.42 17.64 -35.42
N ASP A 66 1.28 17.10 -36.28
CA ASP A 66 1.66 17.72 -37.56
C ASP A 66 0.73 17.33 -38.72
N THR A 67 0.27 16.09 -38.79
CA THR A 67 -0.43 15.56 -39.98
C THR A 67 -1.88 15.15 -39.71
N THR A 68 -2.21 14.72 -38.49
CA THR A 68 -3.56 14.23 -38.15
C THR A 68 -4.12 14.87 -36.87
N PRO A 69 -4.11 16.21 -36.71
CA PRO A 69 -4.54 16.87 -35.48
C PRO A 69 -6.02 16.60 -35.14
N TRP A 70 -6.85 16.36 -36.16
CA TRP A 70 -8.26 15.98 -35.97
C TRP A 70 -8.45 14.63 -35.29
N LEU A 71 -7.57 13.66 -35.55
CA LEU A 71 -7.63 12.32 -34.92
C LEU A 71 -7.26 12.42 -33.44
N TYR A 72 -6.24 13.22 -33.12
CA TYR A 72 -5.85 13.44 -31.74
C TYR A 72 -6.94 14.19 -30.94
N ASP A 73 -7.58 15.19 -31.55
CA ASP A 73 -8.69 15.91 -30.96
C ASP A 73 -9.91 15.01 -30.73
N PHE A 74 -10.21 14.13 -31.70
CA PHE A 74 -11.26 13.14 -31.57
C PHE A 74 -11.00 12.18 -30.41
N PHE A 75 -9.78 11.63 -30.31
CA PHE A 75 -9.41 10.75 -29.21
C PHE A 75 -9.51 11.46 -27.85
N TYR A 76 -9.01 12.68 -27.75
CA TYR A 76 -9.08 13.48 -26.54
C TYR A 76 -10.54 13.77 -26.12
N ARG A 77 -11.39 14.13 -27.08
CA ARG A 77 -12.83 14.30 -26.82
C ARG A 77 -13.52 13.01 -26.44
N ALA A 78 -13.14 11.89 -27.03
CA ALA A 78 -13.69 10.58 -26.69
C ALA A 78 -13.41 10.19 -25.23
N LEU A 79 -12.24 10.51 -24.69
CA LEU A 79 -11.92 10.31 -23.27
C LEU A 79 -12.88 11.05 -22.32
N TRP A 80 -13.33 12.25 -22.71
CA TRP A 80 -14.28 13.03 -21.91
C TRP A 80 -15.74 12.63 -22.15
N ARG A 81 -16.08 12.25 -23.37
CA ARG A 81 -17.45 11.94 -23.78
C ARG A 81 -17.92 10.56 -23.38
N TYR A 82 -16.99 9.58 -23.33
CA TYR A 82 -17.28 8.18 -23.10
C TYR A 82 -16.53 7.64 -21.86
N PRO A 83 -17.15 7.68 -20.66
CA PRO A 83 -16.49 7.23 -19.42
C PRO A 83 -15.99 5.78 -19.46
N TRP A 84 -16.70 4.89 -20.17
CA TRP A 84 -16.26 3.50 -20.35
C TRP A 84 -14.95 3.38 -21.13
N PHE A 85 -14.79 4.23 -22.16
CA PHE A 85 -13.58 4.27 -22.98
C PHE A 85 -12.38 4.82 -22.19
N ALA A 86 -12.60 5.89 -21.43
CA ALA A 86 -11.59 6.42 -20.52
C ALA A 86 -11.18 5.37 -19.48
N ALA A 87 -12.14 4.72 -18.81
CA ALA A 87 -11.87 3.69 -17.81
C ALA A 87 -11.12 2.47 -18.39
N ALA A 88 -11.50 1.99 -19.58
CA ALA A 88 -10.81 0.89 -20.26
C ALA A 88 -9.38 1.27 -20.65
N SER A 89 -9.19 2.45 -21.22
CA SER A 89 -7.87 2.97 -21.63
C SER A 89 -6.96 3.19 -20.43
N CYS A 90 -7.43 3.84 -19.37
CA CYS A 90 -6.69 4.04 -18.13
C CYS A 90 -6.31 2.71 -17.47
N ARG A 91 -7.22 1.72 -17.48
CA ARG A 91 -6.94 0.38 -16.96
C ARG A 91 -5.87 -0.34 -17.77
N PHE A 92 -5.95 -0.30 -19.10
CA PHE A 92 -4.94 -0.92 -19.98
C PHE A 92 -3.55 -0.33 -19.73
N VAL A 93 -3.45 0.99 -19.77
CA VAL A 93 -2.19 1.71 -19.54
C VAL A 93 -1.69 1.46 -18.10
N GLY A 94 -2.56 1.51 -17.10
CA GLY A 94 -2.20 1.24 -15.70
C GLY A 94 -1.65 -0.17 -15.49
N VAL A 95 -2.23 -1.18 -16.15
CA VAL A 95 -1.70 -2.56 -16.09
C VAL A 95 -0.33 -2.63 -16.75
N TRP A 96 -0.19 -2.06 -17.95
CA TRP A 96 1.06 -2.13 -18.71
C TRP A 96 2.22 -1.41 -18.01
N SER A 97 2.04 -0.15 -17.63
CA SER A 97 3.05 0.62 -16.89
C SER A 97 3.29 0.05 -15.49
N GLY A 98 2.24 -0.37 -14.79
CA GLY A 98 2.33 -0.91 -13.44
C GLY A 98 3.12 -2.22 -13.35
N ILE A 99 2.95 -3.16 -14.29
CA ILE A 99 3.74 -4.40 -14.34
C ILE A 99 5.24 -4.10 -14.48
N ARG A 100 5.59 -3.05 -15.24
CA ARG A 100 6.99 -2.65 -15.48
C ARG A 100 7.58 -1.84 -14.32
N LEU A 101 6.77 -1.01 -13.68
CA LEU A 101 7.18 -0.15 -12.57
C LEU A 101 7.26 -0.91 -11.23
N ALA A 102 6.41 -1.92 -11.02
CA ALA A 102 6.34 -2.67 -9.77
C ALA A 102 7.68 -3.30 -9.31
N PRO A 103 8.52 -3.90 -10.19
CA PRO A 103 9.83 -4.41 -9.79
C PRO A 103 10.75 -3.30 -9.25
N ILE A 104 10.71 -2.11 -9.86
CA ILE A 104 11.54 -0.97 -9.45
C ILE A 104 11.09 -0.45 -8.09
N VAL A 105 9.78 -0.29 -7.89
CA VAL A 105 9.22 0.08 -6.58
C VAL A 105 9.60 -0.93 -5.51
N ALA A 106 9.54 -2.23 -5.81
CA ALA A 106 9.89 -3.29 -4.88
C ALA A 106 11.39 -3.36 -4.57
N GLU A 107 12.25 -3.05 -5.54
CA GLU A 107 13.70 -2.99 -5.41
C GLU A 107 14.14 -1.73 -4.66
N TYR A 108 13.72 -0.57 -5.14
CA TYR A 108 14.13 0.73 -4.62
C TYR A 108 13.52 1.03 -3.23
N ARG A 109 12.30 0.57 -2.97
CA ARG A 109 11.55 0.78 -1.71
C ARG A 109 11.51 2.25 -1.30
N PRO A 110 10.86 3.10 -2.08
CA PRO A 110 10.74 4.52 -1.76
C PRO A 110 9.98 4.73 -0.45
N ASP A 111 10.28 5.85 0.24
CA ASP A 111 9.49 6.36 1.36
C ASP A 111 8.43 7.37 0.89
N LEU A 112 8.66 7.97 -0.28
CA LEU A 112 7.79 8.93 -0.95
C LEU A 112 7.87 8.73 -2.46
N VAL A 113 6.74 8.86 -3.16
CA VAL A 113 6.67 8.79 -4.63
C VAL A 113 6.01 10.04 -5.17
N VAL A 114 6.62 10.66 -6.16
CA VAL A 114 6.03 11.78 -6.90
C VAL A 114 5.94 11.42 -8.38
N SER A 115 4.74 11.52 -8.95
CA SER A 115 4.52 11.34 -10.39
C SER A 115 4.33 12.67 -11.09
N THR A 116 5.05 12.87 -12.19
CA THR A 116 4.93 14.03 -13.08
C THR A 116 4.47 13.63 -14.49
N TYR A 117 3.95 12.40 -14.64
CA TYR A 117 3.53 11.87 -15.93
C TYR A 117 2.30 10.95 -15.83
N PRO A 118 1.25 11.11 -16.67
CA PRO A 118 -0.03 10.43 -16.51
C PRO A 118 0.06 8.91 -16.59
N LEU A 119 0.89 8.34 -17.48
CA LEU A 119 1.03 6.89 -17.59
C LEU A 119 1.77 6.30 -16.38
N GLY A 120 2.70 7.05 -15.80
CA GLY A 120 3.35 6.71 -14.54
C GLY A 120 2.36 6.72 -13.38
N THR A 121 1.52 7.75 -13.31
CA THR A 121 0.44 7.86 -12.31
C THR A 121 -0.53 6.68 -12.40
N ALA A 122 -0.92 6.28 -13.62
CA ALA A 122 -1.74 5.09 -13.86
C ALA A 122 -1.09 3.80 -13.33
N GLY A 123 0.22 3.65 -13.55
CA GLY A 123 0.99 2.51 -13.05
C GLY A 123 1.08 2.46 -11.53
N LEU A 124 1.29 3.61 -10.88
CA LEU A 124 1.31 3.73 -9.42
C LEU A 124 -0.06 3.41 -8.81
N ASP A 125 -1.16 3.92 -9.38
CA ASP A 125 -2.53 3.55 -9.00
C ASP A 125 -2.75 2.02 -9.10
N TRP A 126 -2.29 1.40 -10.20
CA TRP A 126 -2.40 -0.03 -10.39
C TRP A 126 -1.60 -0.84 -9.35
N ILE A 127 -0.37 -0.43 -9.04
CA ILE A 127 0.48 -1.06 -8.01
C ILE A 127 -0.20 -0.94 -6.65
N ARG A 128 -0.72 0.24 -6.34
CA ARG A 128 -1.35 0.55 -5.06
C ARG A 128 -2.62 -0.26 -4.83
N ARG A 129 -3.49 -0.37 -5.84
CA ARG A 129 -4.68 -1.25 -5.79
C ARG A 129 -4.35 -2.70 -5.48
N ARG A 130 -3.12 -3.13 -5.69
CA ARG A 130 -2.62 -4.49 -5.41
C ARG A 130 -1.84 -4.61 -4.10
N GLY A 131 -1.78 -3.54 -3.32
CA GLY A 131 -1.02 -3.51 -2.07
C GLY A 131 0.50 -3.55 -2.26
N GLY A 132 0.99 -3.24 -3.47
CA GLY A 132 2.43 -3.22 -3.77
C GLY A 132 3.14 -1.92 -3.41
N LEU A 133 2.39 -0.89 -2.96
CA LEU A 133 2.93 0.42 -2.61
C LEU A 133 2.11 1.02 -1.47
N ASP A 134 2.75 1.25 -0.32
CA ASP A 134 2.10 1.73 0.91
C ASP A 134 2.82 2.95 1.51
N VAL A 135 3.25 3.87 0.64
CA VAL A 135 3.90 5.12 1.00
C VAL A 135 3.13 6.28 0.38
N PRO A 136 3.30 7.54 0.84
CA PRO A 136 2.67 8.69 0.21
C PRO A 136 2.98 8.76 -1.28
N VAL A 137 1.95 9.01 -2.09
CA VAL A 137 2.07 9.19 -3.55
C VAL A 137 1.37 10.49 -3.94
N ALA A 138 2.12 11.43 -4.49
CA ALA A 138 1.59 12.65 -5.05
C ALA A 138 1.71 12.66 -6.58
N ALA A 139 0.72 13.23 -7.26
CA ALA A 139 0.79 13.54 -8.68
C ALA A 139 0.87 15.05 -8.86
N ILE A 140 1.93 15.54 -9.49
CA ILE A 140 2.09 16.95 -9.82
C ILE A 140 1.77 17.14 -11.30
N ILE A 141 0.60 17.73 -11.58
CA ILE A 141 0.06 17.84 -12.92
C ILE A 141 0.55 19.12 -13.54
N SER A 142 1.38 19.00 -14.56
CA SER A 142 1.91 20.13 -15.32
C SER A 142 0.93 20.69 -16.37
N ASP A 143 -0.14 19.95 -16.67
CA ASP A 143 -1.19 20.40 -17.57
C ASP A 143 -2.26 21.20 -16.83
N PHE A 144 -2.67 22.37 -17.38
CA PHE A 144 -3.81 23.09 -16.82
C PHE A 144 -5.13 22.34 -16.92
N ALA A 145 -5.28 21.50 -17.95
CA ALA A 145 -6.45 20.63 -18.12
C ALA A 145 -6.12 19.20 -17.70
N PRO A 146 -6.32 18.82 -16.42
CA PRO A 146 -6.15 17.45 -15.99
C PRO A 146 -7.18 16.56 -16.66
N HIS A 147 -6.73 15.72 -17.58
CA HIS A 147 -7.59 14.76 -18.28
C HIS A 147 -7.67 13.43 -17.53
N PRO A 148 -8.59 12.48 -17.88
CA PRO A 148 -8.80 11.24 -17.14
C PRO A 148 -7.56 10.36 -16.91
N PHE A 149 -6.53 10.46 -17.76
CA PHE A 149 -5.27 9.73 -17.54
C PHE A 149 -4.38 10.31 -16.42
N TRP A 150 -4.67 11.51 -15.94
CA TRP A 150 -3.93 12.10 -14.83
C TRP A 150 -4.49 11.74 -13.46
N VAL A 151 -5.80 11.47 -13.37
CA VAL A 151 -6.53 11.52 -12.11
C VAL A 151 -6.97 10.14 -11.68
N TYR A 152 -6.48 9.70 -10.52
CA TYR A 152 -6.72 8.36 -9.99
C TYR A 152 -7.09 8.41 -8.50
N PRO A 153 -8.08 7.62 -8.05
CA PRO A 153 -8.55 7.67 -6.66
C PRO A 153 -7.56 7.10 -5.64
N GLU A 154 -6.60 6.27 -6.06
CA GLU A 154 -5.60 5.69 -5.15
C GLU A 154 -4.35 6.58 -4.97
N ILE A 155 -4.28 7.72 -5.63
CA ILE A 155 -3.22 8.71 -5.42
C ILE A 155 -3.62 9.62 -4.26
N ASP A 156 -2.72 9.83 -3.31
CA ASP A 156 -3.03 10.54 -2.07
C ASP A 156 -3.34 12.01 -2.30
N LEU A 157 -2.66 12.64 -3.27
CA LEU A 157 -2.90 14.03 -3.64
C LEU A 157 -2.51 14.33 -5.08
N HIS A 158 -3.34 15.09 -5.77
CA HIS A 158 -3.04 15.66 -7.07
C HIS A 158 -2.88 17.17 -6.92
N TYR A 159 -1.71 17.70 -7.26
CA TYR A 159 -1.49 19.13 -7.39
C TYR A 159 -1.89 19.59 -8.79
N VAL A 160 -2.74 20.59 -8.87
CA VAL A 160 -3.24 21.19 -10.12
C VAL A 160 -2.96 22.67 -10.15
N ALA A 161 -2.87 23.26 -11.34
CA ALA A 161 -2.37 24.61 -11.52
C ALA A 161 -3.35 25.73 -11.13
N SER A 162 -4.66 25.45 -10.96
CA SER A 162 -5.66 26.48 -10.64
C SER A 162 -6.97 25.89 -10.12
N GLU A 163 -7.85 26.74 -9.57
CA GLU A 163 -9.20 26.35 -9.18
C GLU A 163 -10.04 25.83 -10.37
N ALA A 164 -9.83 26.38 -11.58
CA ALA A 164 -10.46 25.88 -12.78
C ALA A 164 -9.99 24.46 -13.12
N SER A 165 -8.70 24.20 -12.94
CA SER A 165 -8.08 22.87 -13.08
C SER A 165 -8.60 21.90 -12.02
N LEU A 166 -8.78 22.35 -10.78
CA LEU A 166 -9.31 21.53 -9.69
C LEU A 166 -10.76 21.09 -9.97
N ARG A 167 -11.60 22.02 -10.45
CA ARG A 167 -12.95 21.66 -10.89
C ARG A 167 -12.96 20.69 -12.07
N ALA A 168 -12.03 20.82 -13.02
CA ALA A 168 -11.90 19.89 -14.14
C ALA A 168 -11.44 18.50 -13.67
N MET A 169 -10.54 18.44 -12.70
CA MET A 169 -10.09 17.20 -12.07
C MET A 169 -11.24 16.44 -11.41
N TYR A 170 -12.06 17.13 -10.59
CA TYR A 170 -13.22 16.49 -9.95
C TYR A 170 -14.31 16.04 -10.93
N ARG A 171 -14.43 16.72 -12.09
CA ARG A 171 -15.30 16.23 -13.19
C ARG A 171 -14.77 14.93 -13.80
N ALA A 172 -13.43 14.79 -13.91
CA ALA A 172 -12.82 13.56 -14.41
C ALA A 172 -12.93 12.40 -13.40
N GLN A 173 -12.73 12.68 -12.11
CA GLN A 173 -12.76 11.70 -11.03
C GLN A 173 -13.20 12.35 -9.71
N PRO A 174 -14.49 12.23 -9.34
CA PRO A 174 -15.02 12.86 -8.13
C PRO A 174 -14.39 12.38 -6.82
N ASP A 175 -13.92 11.13 -6.79
CA ASP A 175 -13.33 10.50 -5.60
C ASP A 175 -11.82 10.78 -5.44
N ALA A 176 -11.21 11.50 -6.37
CA ALA A 176 -9.80 11.87 -6.27
C ALA A 176 -9.61 13.04 -5.30
N ARG A 177 -8.41 13.12 -4.72
CA ARG A 177 -8.02 14.27 -3.89
C ARG A 177 -7.13 15.20 -4.67
N GLY A 178 -7.42 16.48 -4.62
CA GLY A 178 -6.64 17.50 -5.30
C GLY A 178 -6.60 18.80 -4.52
N MET A 179 -5.55 19.56 -4.79
CA MET A 179 -5.42 20.94 -4.34
C MET A 179 -4.71 21.77 -5.39
N VAL A 180 -4.96 23.07 -5.35
CA VAL A 180 -4.20 24.02 -6.18
C VAL A 180 -2.81 24.14 -5.60
N GLY A 181 -1.79 23.97 -6.45
CA GLY A 181 -0.38 24.08 -6.09
C GLY A 181 0.38 25.08 -6.93
N ALA A 182 1.55 25.44 -6.44
CA ALA A 182 2.45 26.34 -7.12
C ALA A 182 2.89 25.78 -8.48
N PRO A 183 3.19 26.65 -9.48
CA PRO A 183 3.77 26.21 -10.73
C PRO A 183 5.01 25.34 -10.49
N PRO A 184 5.03 24.08 -10.96
CA PRO A 184 6.12 23.15 -10.70
C PRO A 184 7.31 23.41 -11.63
N VAL A 185 7.98 24.53 -11.40
CA VAL A 185 9.12 25.02 -12.19
C VAL A 185 10.37 25.13 -11.32
N VAL A 186 11.55 25.06 -11.94
CA VAL A 186 12.82 25.26 -11.23
C VAL A 186 12.92 26.67 -10.68
N ALA A 187 13.65 26.86 -9.58
CA ALA A 187 13.70 28.12 -8.84
C ALA A 187 14.19 29.31 -9.65
N ALA A 188 14.92 29.06 -10.72
CA ALA A 188 15.39 30.09 -11.63
C ALA A 188 14.26 30.84 -12.37
N PHE A 189 13.07 30.22 -12.52
CA PHE A 189 11.89 30.94 -13.03
C PHE A 189 11.19 31.65 -11.86
N ALA A 190 11.57 32.88 -11.64
CA ALA A 190 11.03 33.72 -10.58
C ALA A 190 10.80 35.15 -11.10
N PRO A 191 9.91 35.92 -10.47
CA PRO A 191 9.76 37.33 -10.76
C PRO A 191 11.06 38.10 -10.49
N VAL A 192 11.37 39.06 -11.32
CA VAL A 192 12.55 39.91 -11.17
C VAL A 192 12.14 41.38 -11.02
N SER A 193 12.98 42.19 -10.37
CA SER A 193 12.77 43.62 -10.27
C SER A 193 12.87 44.27 -11.65
N LYS A 194 12.33 45.51 -11.77
CA LYS A 194 12.45 46.30 -13.02
C LYS A 194 13.91 46.56 -13.39
N ALA A 195 14.76 46.77 -12.40
CA ALA A 195 16.21 47.03 -12.60
C ALA A 195 16.89 45.75 -13.13
N ASP A 196 16.60 44.59 -12.54
CA ASP A 196 17.16 43.29 -12.97
C ASP A 196 16.64 42.92 -14.37
N LYS A 197 15.37 43.20 -14.68
CA LYS A 197 14.80 42.98 -16.01
C LYS A 197 15.57 43.76 -17.08
N ILE A 198 15.89 45.02 -16.81
CA ILE A 198 16.70 45.89 -17.72
C ILE A 198 18.13 45.32 -17.82
N ALA A 199 18.75 44.92 -16.72
CA ALA A 199 20.10 44.33 -16.69
C ALA A 199 20.15 43.07 -17.52
N ILE A 200 19.15 42.17 -17.39
CA ILE A 200 19.04 40.95 -18.17
C ILE A 200 18.88 41.27 -19.67
N ARG A 201 18.05 42.25 -20.04
CA ARG A 201 17.88 42.69 -21.44
C ARG A 201 19.20 43.14 -22.05
N ARG A 202 19.97 43.99 -21.34
CA ARG A 202 21.31 44.39 -21.78
C ARG A 202 22.25 43.22 -21.99
N ARG A 203 22.30 42.32 -21.03
CA ARG A 203 23.15 41.12 -21.10
C ARG A 203 22.78 40.24 -22.31
N CYS A 204 21.49 40.10 -22.60
CA CYS A 204 21.00 39.29 -23.71
C CYS A 204 20.94 40.07 -25.05
N GLY A 205 21.40 41.32 -25.15
CA GLY A 205 21.35 42.16 -26.35
C GLY A 205 19.95 42.51 -26.80
N LEU A 206 18.99 42.59 -25.85
CA LEU A 206 17.59 42.91 -26.13
C LEU A 206 17.30 44.41 -25.90
N PRO A 207 16.36 45.01 -26.67
CA PRO A 207 15.99 46.40 -26.48
C PRO A 207 15.34 46.66 -25.11
N GLU A 208 15.79 47.72 -24.42
CA GLU A 208 15.31 48.04 -23.08
C GLU A 208 13.88 48.56 -23.05
N GLN A 209 13.49 49.39 -24.05
CA GLN A 209 12.23 50.16 -24.05
C GLN A 209 11.12 49.53 -24.91
N ARG A 210 11.41 48.46 -25.70
CA ARG A 210 10.38 47.81 -26.52
C ARG A 210 9.63 46.75 -25.73
N LEU A 211 8.41 46.48 -26.19
CA LEU A 211 7.67 45.28 -25.72
C LEU A 211 8.38 44.00 -26.19
N ILE A 212 8.98 43.27 -25.28
CA ILE A 212 9.64 42.01 -25.60
C ILE A 212 8.63 40.88 -25.60
N VAL A 213 8.40 40.27 -26.77
CA VAL A 213 7.53 39.12 -26.97
C VAL A 213 8.39 37.88 -27.15
N LEU A 214 8.41 37.01 -26.18
CA LEU A 214 9.10 35.72 -26.26
C LEU A 214 8.16 34.69 -26.88
N VAL A 215 8.46 34.21 -28.08
CA VAL A 215 7.76 33.10 -28.72
C VAL A 215 8.47 31.80 -28.36
N SER A 216 7.80 30.92 -27.61
CA SER A 216 8.35 29.61 -27.17
C SER A 216 7.31 28.51 -27.32
N CYS A 217 7.53 27.62 -28.29
CA CYS A 217 6.65 26.50 -28.60
C CYS A 217 7.27 25.15 -28.22
N GLY A 218 7.97 25.10 -27.07
CA GLY A 218 8.60 23.95 -26.52
C GLY A 218 9.95 23.59 -27.17
N SER A 219 10.60 22.53 -26.70
CA SER A 219 11.96 22.11 -27.06
C SER A 219 12.15 21.79 -28.55
N LEU A 220 11.08 21.44 -29.24
CA LEU A 220 11.10 21.04 -30.66
C LEU A 220 10.58 22.14 -31.60
N GLY A 221 10.09 23.28 -31.09
CA GLY A 221 9.59 24.38 -31.87
C GLY A 221 8.45 24.00 -32.82
N PHE A 222 7.47 23.24 -32.30
CA PHE A 222 6.33 22.78 -33.11
C PHE A 222 5.24 23.85 -33.25
N GLY A 223 4.47 23.75 -34.34
CA GLY A 223 3.30 24.58 -34.61
C GLY A 223 3.64 25.83 -35.41
N SER A 224 2.76 26.83 -35.36
CA SER A 224 2.75 28.00 -36.26
C SER A 224 3.73 29.10 -35.81
N VAL A 225 5.00 28.76 -35.48
CA VAL A 225 5.98 29.70 -34.95
C VAL A 225 6.20 30.90 -35.89
N GLU A 226 6.35 30.65 -37.20
CA GLU A 226 6.57 31.72 -38.19
C GLU A 226 5.34 32.64 -38.27
N ARG A 227 4.12 32.10 -38.17
CA ARG A 227 2.89 32.90 -38.12
C ARG A 227 2.82 33.78 -36.86
N ALA A 228 3.30 33.25 -35.70
CA ALA A 228 3.41 34.01 -34.47
C ALA A 228 4.42 35.15 -34.59
N VAL A 229 5.53 34.92 -35.28
CA VAL A 229 6.55 35.91 -35.60
C VAL A 229 5.94 37.01 -36.50
N ASP A 230 5.22 36.62 -37.56
CA ASP A 230 4.56 37.55 -38.47
C ASP A 230 3.57 38.47 -37.75
N ALA A 231 2.72 37.86 -36.90
CA ALA A 231 1.76 38.57 -36.08
C ALA A 231 2.44 39.52 -35.08
N GLY A 232 3.55 39.12 -34.46
CA GLY A 232 4.32 39.96 -33.55
C GLY A 232 4.98 41.13 -34.26
N LEU A 233 5.56 40.93 -35.43
CA LEU A 233 6.16 42.01 -36.24
C LEU A 233 5.12 42.95 -36.80
N ALA A 234 3.92 42.46 -37.14
CA ALA A 234 2.80 43.27 -37.62
C ALA A 234 2.12 44.09 -36.51
N ALA A 235 2.36 43.78 -35.23
CA ALA A 235 1.82 44.50 -34.10
C ALA A 235 2.35 45.93 -33.99
N GLY A 236 3.54 46.22 -34.51
CA GLY A 236 4.10 47.57 -34.59
C GLY A 236 5.62 47.66 -34.35
N PRO A 237 6.22 48.82 -34.57
CA PRO A 237 7.65 49.00 -34.37
C PRO A 237 8.11 48.88 -32.90
N GLU A 238 7.17 49.06 -31.97
CA GLU A 238 7.40 48.98 -30.53
C GLU A 238 7.61 47.54 -30.04
N VAL A 239 7.38 46.53 -30.89
CA VAL A 239 7.48 45.12 -30.55
C VAL A 239 8.82 44.55 -31.02
N CYS A 240 9.53 43.88 -30.13
CA CYS A 240 10.65 43.00 -30.44
C CYS A 240 10.27 41.53 -30.17
N VAL A 241 10.39 40.69 -31.19
CA VAL A 241 10.05 39.29 -31.14
C VAL A 241 11.34 38.48 -30.90
N VAL A 242 11.41 37.81 -29.77
CA VAL A 242 12.48 36.87 -29.44
C VAL A 242 11.91 35.46 -29.65
N VAL A 243 12.59 34.58 -30.39
CA VAL A 243 12.06 33.27 -30.73
C VAL A 243 12.98 32.18 -30.19
N ALA A 244 12.50 31.39 -29.25
CA ALA A 244 13.20 30.21 -28.80
C ALA A 244 12.88 29.06 -29.75
N CYS A 245 13.76 28.78 -30.73
CA CYS A 245 13.59 27.73 -31.74
C CYS A 245 13.86 26.32 -31.19
N GLY A 246 14.41 26.20 -29.96
CA GLY A 246 14.79 24.94 -29.38
C GLY A 246 15.83 24.20 -30.22
N HIS A 247 15.60 22.91 -30.48
CA HIS A 247 16.46 22.08 -31.35
C HIS A 247 16.10 22.18 -32.84
N ASN A 248 15.19 23.05 -33.23
CA ASN A 248 14.80 23.24 -34.63
C ASN A 248 15.77 24.23 -35.35
N GLU A 249 16.94 23.70 -35.70
CA GLU A 249 17.97 24.50 -36.38
C GLU A 249 17.54 25.02 -37.77
N ALA A 250 16.64 24.31 -38.47
CA ALA A 250 16.12 24.73 -39.75
C ALA A 250 15.23 25.99 -39.57
N LEU A 251 14.37 26.02 -38.57
CA LEU A 251 13.57 27.18 -38.20
C LEU A 251 14.47 28.36 -37.81
N ARG A 252 15.45 28.13 -36.95
CA ARG A 252 16.42 29.15 -36.54
C ARG A 252 17.13 29.76 -37.69
N ALA A 253 17.65 28.96 -38.65
CA ALA A 253 18.34 29.45 -39.82
C ALA A 253 17.45 30.32 -40.71
N ARG A 254 16.19 29.93 -40.97
CA ARG A 254 15.24 30.76 -41.76
C ARG A 254 14.93 32.07 -41.05
N LEU A 255 14.68 32.05 -39.74
CA LEU A 255 14.40 33.28 -38.99
C LEU A 255 15.65 34.15 -38.86
N ALA A 256 16.85 33.61 -38.76
CA ALA A 256 18.10 34.36 -38.76
C ALA A 256 18.37 35.03 -40.13
N ALA A 257 18.09 34.34 -41.22
CA ALA A 257 18.16 34.97 -42.57
C ALA A 257 17.18 36.12 -42.68
N ARG A 258 15.97 35.94 -42.21
CA ARG A 258 14.96 37.00 -42.20
C ARG A 258 15.35 38.20 -41.32
N ALA A 259 15.90 37.96 -40.13
CA ALA A 259 16.33 39.01 -39.22
C ALA A 259 17.44 39.90 -39.85
N LYS A 260 18.37 39.30 -40.62
CA LYS A 260 19.41 40.05 -41.34
C LYS A 260 18.88 41.02 -42.40
N LEU A 261 17.71 40.77 -42.97
CA LEU A 261 17.07 41.63 -43.96
C LEU A 261 16.27 42.78 -43.31
N MET A 262 16.14 42.78 -42.01
CA MET A 262 15.39 43.80 -41.28
C MET A 262 16.31 44.94 -40.79
N PRO A 263 15.82 46.20 -40.74
CA PRO A 263 16.59 47.31 -40.18
C PRO A 263 16.94 47.03 -38.69
N ALA A 264 18.20 47.11 -38.35
CA ALA A 264 18.66 46.90 -36.97
C ALA A 264 18.77 48.17 -36.14
N VAL A 265 18.33 49.29 -36.67
CA VAL A 265 18.42 50.60 -35.99
C VAL A 265 17.06 51.07 -35.49
N PRO A 266 16.92 51.51 -34.24
CA PRO A 266 17.93 51.58 -33.18
C PRO A 266 18.22 50.26 -32.44
N ALA A 267 17.45 49.20 -32.70
CA ALA A 267 17.65 47.87 -32.07
C ALA A 267 16.92 46.78 -32.87
N PRO A 268 17.32 45.50 -32.76
CA PRO A 268 16.69 44.41 -33.49
C PRO A 268 15.21 44.24 -33.14
N ARG A 269 14.39 43.92 -34.15
CA ARG A 269 12.97 43.58 -34.00
C ARG A 269 12.71 42.07 -33.98
N LEU A 270 13.63 41.25 -34.45
CA LEU A 270 13.54 39.80 -34.48
C LEU A 270 14.88 39.19 -34.01
N VAL A 271 14.82 38.36 -32.94
CA VAL A 271 15.96 37.73 -32.32
C VAL A 271 15.71 36.24 -32.26
N PRO A 272 16.13 35.45 -33.28
CA PRO A 272 16.00 33.99 -33.24
C PRO A 272 17.13 33.33 -32.42
N LEU A 273 16.74 32.52 -31.42
CA LEU A 273 17.63 31.79 -30.55
C LEU A 273 17.50 30.31 -30.80
N GLY A 274 18.61 29.56 -30.73
CA GLY A 274 18.61 28.09 -30.70
C GLY A 274 18.26 27.54 -29.32
N TRP A 275 18.72 26.35 -29.04
CA TRP A 275 18.62 25.80 -27.68
C TRP A 275 19.41 26.67 -26.68
N SER A 276 18.76 27.08 -25.62
CA SER A 276 19.36 27.98 -24.63
C SER A 276 19.14 27.49 -23.20
N SER A 277 20.20 27.46 -22.40
CA SER A 277 20.14 27.27 -20.96
C SER A 277 19.65 28.54 -20.21
N GLU A 278 19.62 29.68 -20.87
CA GLU A 278 19.23 31.00 -20.34
C GLU A 278 17.72 31.26 -20.39
N MET A 279 16.90 30.18 -20.62
CA MET A 279 15.44 30.36 -20.71
C MET A 279 14.81 31.04 -19.49
N PRO A 280 15.24 30.78 -18.24
CA PRO A 280 14.71 31.53 -17.09
C PRO A 280 14.95 33.06 -17.21
N ALA A 281 16.16 33.47 -17.62
CA ALA A 281 16.51 34.87 -17.79
C ALA A 281 15.74 35.52 -18.96
N LEU A 282 15.63 34.81 -20.09
CA LEU A 282 14.86 35.28 -21.25
C LEU A 282 13.36 35.42 -20.93
N THR A 283 12.79 34.49 -20.19
CA THR A 283 11.38 34.56 -19.76
C THR A 283 11.17 35.71 -18.78
N ALA A 284 12.09 35.92 -17.83
CA ALA A 284 12.04 37.03 -16.89
C ALA A 284 12.23 38.39 -17.58
N ALA A 285 13.03 38.43 -18.66
CA ALA A 285 13.25 39.66 -19.47
C ALA A 285 12.09 40.02 -20.39
N ALA A 286 11.27 39.06 -20.78
CA ALA A 286 10.09 39.27 -21.62
C ALA A 286 9.00 40.08 -20.91
N ASP A 287 8.12 40.70 -21.66
CA ASP A 287 6.88 41.28 -21.20
C ASP A 287 5.71 40.32 -21.45
N VAL A 288 5.76 39.65 -22.59
CA VAL A 288 4.72 38.73 -23.06
C VAL A 288 5.38 37.42 -23.51
N VAL A 289 4.81 36.30 -23.13
CA VAL A 289 5.18 34.98 -23.65
C VAL A 289 4.07 34.45 -24.54
N VAL A 290 4.41 34.14 -25.79
CA VAL A 290 3.52 33.50 -26.76
C VAL A 290 3.87 32.01 -26.84
N THR A 291 2.88 31.15 -26.57
CA THR A 291 3.06 29.70 -26.62
C THR A 291 1.83 28.98 -27.19
N ASN A 292 1.98 27.77 -27.67
CA ASN A 292 0.88 26.96 -28.23
C ASN A 292 0.53 25.72 -27.35
N ALA A 293 1.23 25.53 -26.23
CA ALA A 293 0.97 24.46 -25.29
C ALA A 293 0.87 25.02 -23.86
N GLY A 294 -0.15 24.63 -23.14
CA GLY A 294 -0.42 25.08 -21.77
C GLY A 294 0.31 24.28 -20.68
N GLY A 295 1.42 23.64 -21.01
CA GLY A 295 2.26 22.92 -20.07
C GLY A 295 3.39 23.77 -19.50
N ALA A 296 4.60 23.21 -19.40
CA ALA A 296 5.73 23.80 -18.70
C ALA A 296 6.03 25.26 -19.10
N THR A 297 6.09 25.58 -20.39
CA THR A 297 6.40 26.96 -20.86
C THR A 297 5.42 27.99 -20.36
N ALA A 298 4.11 27.67 -20.33
CA ALA A 298 3.11 28.59 -19.82
C ALA A 298 3.23 28.76 -18.30
N LEU A 299 3.52 27.65 -17.56
CA LEU A 299 3.75 27.70 -16.11
C LEU A 299 5.04 28.48 -15.76
N GLU A 300 6.10 28.33 -16.56
CA GLU A 300 7.35 29.09 -16.43
C GLU A 300 7.11 30.60 -16.61
N ALA A 301 6.28 30.96 -17.59
CA ALA A 301 5.90 32.34 -17.80
C ALA A 301 5.06 32.93 -16.65
N VAL A 302 4.08 32.19 -16.16
CA VAL A 302 3.28 32.56 -14.99
C VAL A 302 4.16 32.70 -13.75
N ALA A 303 5.11 31.77 -13.53
CA ALA A 303 6.05 31.82 -12.42
C ALA A 303 6.96 33.08 -12.47
N CYS A 304 7.32 33.55 -13.64
CA CYS A 304 8.03 34.83 -13.82
C CYS A 304 7.11 36.05 -13.73
N GLY A 305 5.81 35.91 -13.54
CA GLY A 305 4.85 37.02 -13.53
C GLY A 305 4.64 37.66 -14.90
N ARG A 306 4.74 36.89 -16.00
CA ARG A 306 4.61 37.42 -17.37
C ARG A 306 3.20 37.17 -17.90
N ALA A 307 2.78 38.10 -18.81
CA ALA A 307 1.56 37.91 -19.57
C ALA A 307 1.71 36.76 -20.55
N VAL A 308 0.72 35.88 -20.64
CA VAL A 308 0.73 34.71 -21.52
C VAL A 308 -0.32 34.82 -22.61
N LEU A 309 0.09 34.60 -23.86
CA LEU A 309 -0.79 34.51 -25.02
C LEU A 309 -0.73 33.06 -25.57
N MET A 310 -1.85 32.38 -25.56
CA MET A 310 -2.00 31.08 -26.12
C MET A 310 -2.37 31.17 -27.61
N PHE A 311 -1.38 30.97 -28.48
CA PHE A 311 -1.55 31.17 -29.92
C PHE A 311 -1.69 29.82 -30.65
N GLU A 312 -2.78 29.65 -31.39
CA GLU A 312 -3.10 28.45 -32.15
C GLU A 312 -2.78 27.17 -31.34
N PRO A 313 -3.48 26.97 -30.21
CA PRO A 313 -3.15 25.87 -29.30
C PRO A 313 -3.20 24.53 -30.02
N ILE A 314 -2.23 23.64 -29.69
CA ILE A 314 -2.16 22.28 -30.19
C ILE A 314 -3.50 21.54 -29.94
N ALA A 315 -3.96 20.77 -30.94
CA ALA A 315 -5.18 19.97 -30.84
C ALA A 315 -5.24 19.14 -29.56
N GLY A 316 -6.42 18.83 -29.06
CA GLY A 316 -6.65 18.04 -27.87
C GLY A 316 -6.26 18.78 -26.58
N HIS A 317 -5.22 18.35 -25.91
CA HIS A 317 -4.81 18.89 -24.59
C HIS A 317 -4.41 20.37 -24.63
N GLY A 318 -3.77 20.83 -25.72
CA GLY A 318 -3.35 22.22 -25.83
C GLY A 318 -4.55 23.18 -25.85
N LYS A 319 -5.62 22.86 -26.60
CA LYS A 319 -6.88 23.64 -26.59
C LYS A 319 -7.56 23.65 -25.24
N ALA A 320 -7.57 22.51 -24.54
CA ALA A 320 -8.13 22.40 -23.21
C ALA A 320 -7.34 23.22 -22.18
N ASN A 321 -6.01 23.15 -22.24
CA ASN A 321 -5.11 23.95 -21.39
C ASN A 321 -5.34 25.44 -21.61
N ALA A 322 -5.40 25.90 -22.88
CA ALA A 322 -5.63 27.30 -23.22
C ALA A 322 -6.98 27.82 -22.70
N ALA A 323 -8.03 27.01 -22.81
CA ALA A 323 -9.35 27.36 -22.29
C ALA A 323 -9.33 27.54 -20.75
N LEU A 324 -8.78 26.57 -20.01
CA LEU A 324 -8.73 26.67 -18.54
C LEU A 324 -7.79 27.76 -18.03
N MET A 325 -6.70 28.07 -18.76
CA MET A 325 -5.84 29.20 -18.42
C MET A 325 -6.58 30.55 -18.64
N ALA A 326 -7.37 30.64 -19.71
CA ALA A 326 -8.19 31.81 -19.95
C ALA A 326 -9.28 31.96 -18.89
N ASP A 327 -9.97 30.87 -18.53
CA ASP A 327 -10.97 30.85 -17.44
C ASP A 327 -10.36 31.26 -16.09
N ALA A 328 -9.11 30.92 -15.84
CA ALA A 328 -8.36 31.33 -14.65
C ALA A 328 -7.85 32.78 -14.73
N GLY A 329 -7.99 33.44 -15.86
CA GLY A 329 -7.47 34.79 -16.10
C GLY A 329 -5.94 34.89 -16.21
N LEU A 330 -5.26 33.76 -16.43
CA LEU A 330 -3.80 33.66 -16.49
C LEU A 330 -3.24 33.72 -17.92
N ALA A 331 -4.09 33.56 -18.94
CA ALA A 331 -3.70 33.70 -20.33
C ALA A 331 -4.82 34.33 -21.16
N MET A 332 -4.44 34.91 -22.30
CA MET A 332 -5.36 35.28 -23.37
C MET A 332 -5.23 34.29 -24.51
N ARG A 333 -6.34 33.83 -25.06
CA ARG A 333 -6.36 32.91 -26.19
C ARG A 333 -6.42 33.70 -27.50
N CYS A 334 -5.60 33.30 -28.46
CA CYS A 334 -5.55 33.85 -29.81
C CYS A 334 -5.65 32.69 -30.81
N ASP A 335 -6.78 32.55 -31.49
CA ASP A 335 -7.06 31.44 -32.41
C ASP A 335 -6.48 31.70 -33.82
N GLY A 336 -5.97 32.89 -34.08
CA GLY A 336 -5.35 33.21 -35.35
C GLY A 336 -4.43 34.46 -35.29
N PRO A 337 -3.64 34.69 -36.37
CA PRO A 337 -2.66 35.80 -36.42
C PRO A 337 -3.25 37.17 -36.21
N ALA A 338 -4.47 37.44 -36.71
CA ALA A 338 -5.13 38.71 -36.54
C ALA A 338 -5.42 39.02 -35.07
N GLU A 339 -5.90 38.05 -34.31
CA GLU A 339 -6.16 38.16 -32.87
C GLU A 339 -4.86 38.37 -32.09
N LEU A 340 -3.80 37.59 -32.41
CA LEU A 340 -2.49 37.74 -31.78
C LEU A 340 -1.92 39.15 -32.06
N THR A 341 -2.00 39.63 -33.32
CA THR A 341 -1.55 40.97 -33.68
C THR A 341 -2.30 42.05 -32.92
N ALA A 342 -3.63 41.92 -32.82
CA ALA A 342 -4.46 42.86 -32.06
C ALA A 342 -4.13 42.87 -30.58
N ALA A 343 -3.99 41.69 -29.96
CA ALA A 343 -3.64 41.57 -28.56
C ALA A 343 -2.26 42.17 -28.24
N LEU A 344 -1.25 41.88 -29.06
CA LEU A 344 0.09 42.45 -28.88
C LEU A 344 0.13 43.96 -29.08
N ARG A 345 -0.60 44.48 -30.07
CA ARG A 345 -0.75 45.93 -30.30
C ARG A 345 -1.42 46.61 -29.11
N GLU A 346 -2.45 45.98 -28.58
CA GLU A 346 -3.16 46.50 -27.42
C GLU A 346 -2.25 46.53 -26.18
N LEU A 347 -1.50 45.45 -25.91
CA LEU A 347 -0.56 45.39 -24.79
C LEU A 347 0.59 46.40 -24.94
N ALA A 348 1.05 46.65 -26.18
CA ALA A 348 2.05 47.66 -26.45
C ALA A 348 1.52 49.09 -26.22
N ALA A 349 0.29 49.36 -26.66
CA ALA A 349 -0.33 50.67 -26.56
C ALA A 349 -0.90 50.99 -25.16
N GLN A 350 -1.20 49.95 -24.34
CA GLN A 350 -1.87 50.12 -23.05
C GLN A 350 -1.04 49.43 -21.91
N PRO A 351 -0.02 50.11 -21.36
CA PRO A 351 0.79 49.54 -20.29
C PRO A 351 0.01 49.09 -19.05
N ALA A 352 -1.14 49.73 -18.78
CA ALA A 352 -2.03 49.35 -17.69
C ALA A 352 -2.63 47.94 -17.85
N ARG A 353 -2.92 47.50 -19.08
CA ARG A 353 -3.41 46.14 -19.37
C ARG A 353 -2.32 45.11 -19.22
N LEU A 354 -1.11 45.42 -19.69
CA LEU A 354 0.05 44.55 -19.46
C LEU A 354 0.30 44.39 -17.96
N ALA A 355 0.37 45.48 -17.22
CA ALA A 355 0.53 45.45 -15.77
C ALA A 355 -0.60 44.72 -15.04
N ALA A 356 -1.82 44.78 -15.55
CA ALA A 356 -2.94 43.97 -14.98
C ALA A 356 -2.78 42.49 -15.23
N ALA A 357 -2.28 42.06 -16.39
CA ALA A 357 -1.97 40.65 -16.67
C ALA A 357 -0.81 40.16 -15.81
N GLU A 358 0.27 40.91 -15.68
CA GLU A 358 1.40 40.63 -14.81
C GLU A 358 0.97 40.52 -13.33
N ARG A 359 0.14 41.45 -12.84
CA ARG A 359 -0.40 41.37 -11.46
C ARG A 359 -1.23 40.12 -11.20
N ARG A 360 -2.08 39.70 -12.17
CA ARG A 360 -2.84 38.43 -12.01
C ARG A 360 -1.94 37.22 -11.87
N ALA A 361 -0.90 37.12 -12.69
CA ALA A 361 0.11 36.09 -12.59
C ALA A 361 0.82 36.11 -11.22
N LEU A 362 1.30 37.28 -10.80
CA LEU A 362 1.96 37.47 -9.51
C LEU A 362 1.06 37.17 -8.31
N THR A 363 -0.24 37.58 -8.38
CA THR A 363 -1.20 37.24 -7.32
C THR A 363 -1.44 35.74 -7.23
N HIS A 364 -1.51 35.07 -8.38
CA HIS A 364 -1.69 33.62 -8.43
C HIS A 364 -0.51 32.90 -7.78
N ILE A 365 0.72 33.24 -8.13
CA ILE A 365 1.92 32.56 -7.55
C ILE A 365 2.19 32.99 -6.10
N GLY A 366 1.85 34.22 -5.72
CA GLY A 366 2.11 34.75 -4.38
C GLY A 366 1.30 34.09 -3.26
N ALA A 367 0.23 33.39 -3.61
CA ALA A 367 -0.59 32.57 -2.67
C ALA A 367 -0.10 31.12 -2.51
N LEU A 368 0.94 30.71 -3.25
CA LEU A 368 1.35 29.32 -3.39
C LEU A 368 2.86 29.20 -3.14
N ASP A 369 3.28 28.09 -2.51
CA ASP A 369 4.69 27.83 -2.15
C ASP A 369 5.07 26.37 -2.46
N LEU A 370 5.80 26.16 -3.55
CA LEU A 370 6.26 24.83 -3.96
C LEU A 370 7.21 24.20 -2.93
N ASP A 371 8.01 24.98 -2.23
CA ASP A 371 8.93 24.45 -1.19
C ASP A 371 8.12 23.92 0.00
N ALA A 372 7.10 24.65 0.45
CA ALA A 372 6.19 24.20 1.50
C ALA A 372 5.36 22.98 1.07
N GLU A 373 4.86 22.97 -0.16
CA GLU A 373 4.08 21.86 -0.74
C GLU A 373 4.92 20.57 -0.80
N ILE A 374 6.16 20.65 -1.28
CA ILE A 374 7.08 19.51 -1.30
C ILE A 374 7.41 19.04 0.12
N ALA A 375 7.63 19.98 1.05
CA ALA A 375 7.92 19.67 2.45
C ALA A 375 6.79 18.89 3.14
N ALA A 376 5.54 19.13 2.75
CA ALA A 376 4.34 18.49 3.29
C ALA A 376 4.07 17.08 2.72
N LEU A 377 4.70 16.69 1.60
CA LEU A 377 4.42 15.41 0.94
C LEU A 377 4.61 14.15 1.81
N PRO A 378 5.62 14.04 2.68
CA PRO A 378 5.78 12.87 3.54
C PRO A 378 4.65 12.69 4.56
N GLU A 379 3.99 13.79 4.93
CA GLU A 379 2.91 13.84 5.93
C GLU A 379 1.52 13.66 5.30
N LEU A 380 1.43 13.53 3.98
CA LEU A 380 0.16 13.34 3.31
C LEU A 380 -0.64 12.19 3.94
N PRO A 381 -1.92 12.45 4.32
CA PRO A 381 -2.79 11.40 4.79
C PRO A 381 -2.95 10.37 3.67
N ARG A 382 -2.53 9.14 3.94
CA ARG A 382 -2.63 8.05 2.97
C ARG A 382 -4.08 7.81 2.62
N HIS A 383 -4.43 8.05 1.37
CA HIS A 383 -5.77 7.80 0.89
C HIS A 383 -5.89 6.34 0.46
N TYR A 384 -6.68 5.61 1.24
CA TYR A 384 -7.06 4.26 0.87
C TYR A 384 -8.48 4.30 0.31
N GLY A 385 -8.61 4.39 -1.01
CA GLY A 385 -9.90 4.19 -1.69
C GLY A 385 -10.41 2.74 -1.50
N ALA A 386 -11.56 2.42 -2.08
CA ALA A 386 -12.12 1.07 -2.06
C ALA A 386 -11.14 0.06 -2.69
N ARG A 387 -10.51 -0.78 -1.87
CA ARG A 387 -9.50 -1.76 -2.33
C ARG A 387 -10.07 -3.16 -2.41
N PRO A 388 -9.87 -3.90 -3.51
CA PRO A 388 -10.18 -5.32 -3.51
C PRO A 388 -9.32 -6.03 -2.47
N LEU A 389 -9.90 -6.99 -1.75
CA LEU A 389 -9.16 -7.82 -0.83
C LEU A 389 -8.09 -8.63 -1.58
N ALA A 390 -6.94 -8.82 -0.93
CA ALA A 390 -5.99 -9.81 -1.40
C ALA A 390 -6.63 -11.21 -1.41
N PRO A 391 -6.23 -12.13 -2.30
CA PRO A 391 -6.84 -13.47 -2.37
C PRO A 391 -6.86 -14.22 -1.04
N ALA A 392 -5.83 -14.07 -0.21
CA ALA A 392 -5.76 -14.69 1.11
C ALA A 392 -6.75 -14.06 2.11
N ASP A 393 -6.98 -12.74 2.04
CA ASP A 393 -7.97 -12.07 2.89
C ASP A 393 -9.38 -12.38 2.42
N ALA A 394 -9.61 -12.41 1.08
CA ALA A 394 -10.89 -12.78 0.47
C ALA A 394 -11.28 -14.23 0.81
N PHE A 395 -10.29 -15.11 0.99
CA PHE A 395 -10.52 -16.49 1.45
C PHE A 395 -11.34 -16.49 2.76
N PHE A 396 -10.92 -15.75 3.77
CA PHE A 396 -11.61 -15.69 5.05
C PHE A 396 -12.95 -14.93 4.98
N ALA A 397 -13.07 -13.94 4.08
CA ALA A 397 -14.36 -13.29 3.84
C ALA A 397 -15.41 -14.26 3.30
N TYR A 398 -15.01 -15.19 2.45
CA TYR A 398 -15.91 -16.22 1.88
C TYR A 398 -16.08 -17.46 2.76
N ALA A 399 -15.10 -17.78 3.60
CA ALA A 399 -15.19 -18.86 4.59
C ALA A 399 -16.16 -18.52 5.73
N ALA A 400 -16.35 -17.23 6.01
CA ALA A 400 -17.28 -16.78 7.05
C ALA A 400 -18.72 -17.12 6.72
N THR A 401 -19.43 -17.67 7.70
CA THR A 401 -20.87 -17.96 7.66
C THR A 401 -21.53 -17.48 8.97
N ALA A 402 -22.83 -17.45 9.03
CA ALA A 402 -23.57 -17.08 10.24
C ALA A 402 -23.26 -18.03 11.42
N THR A 403 -23.03 -19.31 11.13
CA THR A 403 -22.68 -20.33 12.13
C THR A 403 -21.20 -20.42 12.42
N VAL A 404 -20.35 -19.97 11.51
CA VAL A 404 -18.88 -20.04 11.64
C VAL A 404 -18.27 -18.68 11.30
N PRO A 405 -18.41 -17.68 12.18
CA PRO A 405 -17.80 -16.38 11.97
C PRO A 405 -16.27 -16.52 12.01
N GLN A 406 -15.60 -15.94 11.03
CA GLN A 406 -14.14 -15.97 10.92
C GLN A 406 -13.52 -14.84 11.76
N GLN A 407 -13.64 -14.94 13.08
CA GLN A 407 -13.07 -13.98 14.02
C GLN A 407 -11.91 -14.61 14.81
N VAL A 408 -10.81 -13.91 14.87
CA VAL A 408 -9.68 -14.23 15.75
C VAL A 408 -9.70 -13.26 16.93
N GLY A 409 -9.26 -13.74 18.07
CA GLY A 409 -9.19 -12.86 19.23
C GLY A 409 -8.18 -13.33 20.26
N ALA A 410 -8.08 -12.57 21.31
CA ALA A 410 -7.25 -12.90 22.45
C ALA A 410 -7.84 -12.35 23.75
N VAL A 411 -7.55 -13.03 24.85
CA VAL A 411 -7.76 -12.55 26.20
C VAL A 411 -6.40 -12.23 26.81
N LEU A 412 -6.16 -10.97 27.16
CA LEU A 412 -4.96 -10.52 27.87
C LEU A 412 -5.29 -10.38 29.35
N LEU A 413 -4.55 -11.07 30.21
CA LEU A 413 -4.67 -10.90 31.68
C LEU A 413 -3.56 -9.96 32.17
N LEU A 414 -3.96 -8.93 32.90
CA LEU A 414 -3.07 -7.99 33.55
C LEU A 414 -2.78 -8.38 35.00
N GLU A 415 -1.67 -7.92 35.54
CA GLU A 415 -1.22 -8.25 36.92
C GLU A 415 -2.01 -7.50 38.00
N GLY A 416 -2.82 -6.51 37.64
CA GLY A 416 -3.64 -5.71 38.58
C GLY A 416 -4.80 -5.05 37.86
N MET A 417 -5.44 -4.16 38.61
CA MET A 417 -6.52 -3.31 38.11
C MET A 417 -5.96 -2.11 37.34
N LEU A 418 -6.68 -1.71 36.28
CA LEU A 418 -6.42 -0.43 35.63
C LEU A 418 -7.11 0.69 36.43
N GLU A 419 -6.32 1.63 36.95
CA GLU A 419 -6.82 2.74 37.79
C GLU A 419 -7.38 3.91 36.93
N GLN A 420 -7.09 3.91 35.62
CA GLN A 420 -7.50 4.99 34.73
C GLN A 420 -8.99 4.95 34.40
N PRO A 421 -9.65 6.11 34.31
CA PRO A 421 -11.06 6.19 33.88
C PRO A 421 -11.23 5.61 32.45
N ALA A 422 -12.34 4.86 32.26
CA ALA A 422 -12.64 4.22 30.99
C ALA A 422 -12.61 5.16 29.76
N GLN A 423 -13.07 6.41 29.96
CA GLN A 423 -13.07 7.44 28.90
C GLN A 423 -11.65 7.84 28.48
N ARG A 424 -10.70 7.85 29.43
CA ARG A 424 -9.29 8.15 29.12
C ARG A 424 -8.65 7.00 28.31
N LEU A 425 -8.91 5.76 28.71
CA LEU A 425 -8.45 4.57 27.98
C LEU A 425 -9.01 4.54 26.57
N ALA A 426 -10.31 4.78 26.40
CA ALA A 426 -10.95 4.86 25.11
C ALA A 426 -10.30 5.91 24.20
N ARG A 427 -10.04 7.09 24.74
CA ARG A 427 -9.39 8.19 24.00
C ARG A 427 -7.99 7.80 23.55
N GLN A 428 -7.17 7.25 24.43
CA GLN A 428 -5.81 6.80 24.12
C GLN A 428 -5.78 5.70 23.03
N ILE A 429 -6.74 4.78 23.05
CA ILE A 429 -6.86 3.76 22.01
C ILE A 429 -7.18 4.41 20.66
N ILE A 430 -8.17 5.30 20.62
CA ILE A 430 -8.60 5.94 19.38
C ILE A 430 -7.52 6.84 18.81
N GLU A 431 -6.75 7.54 19.62
CA GLU A 431 -5.60 8.35 19.20
C GLU A 431 -4.51 7.52 18.50
N ARG A 432 -4.43 6.22 18.76
CA ARG A 432 -3.48 5.30 18.10
C ARG A 432 -4.01 4.69 16.80
N VAL A 433 -5.32 4.67 16.59
CA VAL A 433 -5.97 4.08 15.40
C VAL A 433 -5.52 4.70 14.08
N PRO A 434 -5.27 6.04 13.97
CA PRO A 434 -4.73 6.63 12.74
C PRO A 434 -3.39 6.03 12.28
N GLY A 435 -2.55 5.61 13.23
CA GLY A 435 -1.29 4.91 12.95
C GLY A 435 -1.43 3.44 12.52
N LEU A 436 -2.67 2.89 12.58
CA LEU A 436 -2.98 1.51 12.27
C LEU A 436 -4.03 1.40 11.15
N PRO A 437 -3.65 1.60 9.89
CA PRO A 437 -4.60 1.73 8.76
C PRO A 437 -5.55 0.55 8.60
N MET A 438 -5.15 -0.65 9.05
CA MET A 438 -6.01 -1.83 9.00
C MET A 438 -7.26 -1.69 9.90
N LEU A 439 -7.18 -0.93 10.99
CA LEU A 439 -8.28 -0.69 11.91
C LEU A 439 -9.26 0.42 11.43
N ARG A 440 -8.95 1.06 10.32
CA ARG A 440 -9.75 2.12 9.68
C ARG A 440 -10.40 1.67 8.38
N ARG A 441 -10.71 0.39 8.25
CA ARG A 441 -11.32 -0.17 7.02
C ARG A 441 -12.52 -1.02 7.42
N ARG A 442 -13.62 -0.86 6.70
CA ARG A 442 -14.77 -1.77 6.79
C ARG A 442 -14.81 -2.69 5.58
N LEU A 443 -15.40 -3.86 5.75
CA LEU A 443 -15.51 -4.87 4.72
C LEU A 443 -16.79 -4.67 3.91
N GLU A 444 -16.68 -4.49 2.60
CA GLU A 444 -17.82 -4.50 1.69
C GLU A 444 -17.94 -5.87 1.02
N LEU A 445 -19.03 -6.58 1.30
CA LEU A 445 -19.40 -7.83 0.67
C LEU A 445 -20.63 -7.63 -0.22
N ARG A 446 -20.45 -7.65 -1.54
CA ARG A 446 -21.55 -7.59 -2.51
C ARG A 446 -21.68 -8.93 -3.22
N ARG A 447 -22.91 -9.45 -3.29
CA ARG A 447 -23.19 -10.73 -3.98
C ARG A 447 -22.65 -10.72 -5.41
N GLY A 448 -21.87 -11.73 -5.76
CA GLY A 448 -21.28 -11.87 -7.10
C GLY A 448 -20.11 -10.95 -7.42
N ARG A 449 -19.71 -10.08 -6.51
CA ARG A 449 -18.56 -9.19 -6.69
C ARG A 449 -17.43 -9.57 -5.75
N TRP A 450 -16.20 -9.20 -6.15
CA TRP A 450 -15.02 -9.38 -5.30
C TRP A 450 -15.12 -8.49 -4.06
N PRO A 451 -14.81 -9.01 -2.86
CA PRO A 451 -14.89 -8.23 -1.62
C PRO A 451 -13.88 -7.10 -1.62
N ARG A 452 -14.26 -5.98 -0.98
CA ARG A 452 -13.45 -4.76 -0.95
C ARG A 452 -13.31 -4.23 0.46
N TRP A 453 -12.17 -3.61 0.73
CA TRP A 453 -11.97 -2.72 1.85
C TRP A 453 -12.46 -1.32 1.49
N LEU A 454 -13.29 -0.75 2.32
CA LEU A 454 -13.68 0.67 2.25
C LEU A 454 -13.02 1.41 3.41
N PRO A 455 -12.42 2.58 3.17
CA PRO A 455 -11.85 3.40 4.24
C PRO A 455 -12.97 3.92 5.15
N VAL A 456 -12.60 4.17 6.40
CA VAL A 456 -13.44 4.83 7.40
C VAL A 456 -12.61 5.96 7.96
N ASP A 457 -13.05 7.19 7.74
CA ASP A 457 -12.30 8.39 8.16
C ASP A 457 -12.44 8.64 9.64
N ASP A 458 -13.60 8.38 10.23
CA ASP A 458 -13.86 8.51 11.66
C ASP A 458 -14.29 7.18 12.26
N VAL A 459 -13.64 6.78 13.36
CA VAL A 459 -13.91 5.52 14.06
C VAL A 459 -14.56 5.86 15.40
N ASP A 460 -15.86 5.56 15.51
CA ASP A 460 -16.62 5.75 16.76
C ASP A 460 -16.08 4.89 17.91
N PRO A 461 -15.51 5.48 18.96
CA PRO A 461 -15.00 4.72 20.11
C PRO A 461 -16.04 3.81 20.75
N GLY A 462 -17.28 4.27 20.89
CA GLY A 462 -18.36 3.55 21.55
C GLY A 462 -18.79 2.28 20.82
N ALA A 463 -18.57 2.24 19.50
CA ALA A 463 -18.87 1.06 18.68
C ALA A 463 -17.81 -0.04 18.79
N HIS A 464 -16.59 0.31 19.25
CA HIS A 464 -15.43 -0.57 19.23
C HIS A 464 -14.89 -0.92 20.61
N LEU A 465 -15.12 -0.08 21.63
CA LEU A 465 -14.59 -0.28 22.97
C LEU A 465 -15.72 -0.28 24.00
N ARG A 466 -15.67 -1.28 24.90
CA ARG A 466 -16.52 -1.36 26.09
C ARG A 466 -15.68 -1.56 27.35
N VAL A 467 -16.15 -1.07 28.47
CA VAL A 467 -15.57 -1.35 29.78
C VAL A 467 -16.68 -1.88 30.68
N ARG A 468 -16.46 -3.01 31.35
CA ARG A 468 -17.44 -3.69 32.18
C ARG A 468 -16.80 -4.23 33.46
N TRP A 469 -17.50 -4.10 34.58
CA TRP A 469 -17.18 -4.79 35.81
C TRP A 469 -17.81 -6.19 35.81
N VAL A 470 -17.10 -7.16 36.34
CA VAL A 470 -17.54 -8.55 36.50
C VAL A 470 -17.17 -9.07 37.89
N GLY A 471 -17.83 -10.16 38.33
CA GLY A 471 -17.63 -10.72 39.65
C GLY A 471 -18.36 -9.99 40.76
N GLY A 472 -18.32 -10.52 41.98
CA GLY A 472 -18.90 -9.91 43.17
C GLY A 472 -20.34 -9.47 43.03
N ALA A 473 -20.63 -8.24 43.40
CA ALA A 473 -21.97 -7.63 43.34
C ALA A 473 -22.47 -7.35 41.91
N HIS A 474 -21.62 -7.47 40.87
CA HIS A 474 -21.97 -7.22 39.46
C HIS A 474 -22.76 -8.38 38.81
N GLY A 475 -22.84 -9.55 39.46
CA GLY A 475 -23.69 -10.67 39.05
C GLY A 475 -23.29 -11.45 37.82
N VAL A 476 -22.32 -10.97 37.00
CA VAL A 476 -21.82 -11.64 35.79
C VAL A 476 -20.42 -12.16 36.07
N SER A 477 -20.21 -13.48 35.91
CA SER A 477 -18.88 -14.06 36.10
C SER A 477 -17.93 -13.67 34.94
N PHE A 478 -16.62 -13.68 35.22
CA PHE A 478 -15.60 -13.48 34.22
C PHE A 478 -15.75 -14.41 33.00
N THR A 479 -15.99 -15.69 33.27
CA THR A 479 -16.22 -16.70 32.23
C THR A 479 -17.42 -16.38 31.37
N THR A 480 -18.54 -16.00 31.96
CA THR A 480 -19.76 -15.62 31.24
C THR A 480 -19.50 -14.41 30.34
N ALA A 481 -18.81 -13.39 30.84
CA ALA A 481 -18.45 -12.21 30.05
C ALA A 481 -17.56 -12.54 28.83
N VAL A 482 -16.60 -13.44 29.01
CA VAL A 482 -15.76 -13.94 27.89
C VAL A 482 -16.62 -14.67 26.86
N GLN A 483 -17.53 -15.56 27.27
CA GLN A 483 -18.43 -16.29 26.36
C GLN A 483 -19.34 -15.33 25.57
N GLU A 484 -19.93 -14.36 26.22
CA GLU A 484 -20.78 -13.34 25.59
C GLU A 484 -20.02 -12.52 24.56
N PHE A 485 -18.81 -12.05 24.92
CA PHE A 485 -18.00 -11.25 24.01
C PHE A 485 -17.63 -12.02 22.74
N PHE A 486 -17.09 -13.25 22.86
CA PHE A 486 -16.66 -14.03 21.70
C PHE A 486 -17.83 -14.73 21.01
N GLY A 487 -18.95 -14.96 21.67
CA GLY A 487 -20.18 -15.52 21.09
C GLY A 487 -20.86 -14.58 20.10
N THR A 488 -20.64 -13.27 20.20
CA THR A 488 -21.22 -12.27 19.30
C THR A 488 -20.31 -12.03 18.11
N PRO A 489 -20.76 -12.19 16.86
CA PRO A 489 -19.96 -11.91 15.68
C PRO A 489 -19.53 -10.44 15.59
N VAL A 490 -18.33 -10.19 15.04
CA VAL A 490 -17.86 -8.83 14.76
C VAL A 490 -18.67 -8.22 13.63
N PRO A 491 -19.28 -7.02 13.81
CA PRO A 491 -20.00 -6.32 12.75
C PRO A 491 -19.10 -6.00 11.55
N LEU A 492 -19.61 -6.17 10.32
CA LEU A 492 -18.86 -5.91 9.08
C LEU A 492 -19.23 -4.58 8.42
N ASP A 493 -20.26 -3.90 8.90
CA ASP A 493 -20.72 -2.57 8.45
C ASP A 493 -19.82 -1.42 8.90
N ARG A 494 -18.92 -1.72 9.84
CA ARG A 494 -17.90 -0.83 10.40
C ARG A 494 -16.54 -1.52 10.41
N PRO A 495 -15.44 -0.89 10.84
CA PRO A 495 -14.15 -1.57 10.99
C PRO A 495 -14.32 -2.84 11.83
N PRO A 496 -13.97 -4.04 11.30
CA PRO A 496 -14.37 -5.31 11.90
C PRO A 496 -13.44 -5.72 13.05
N TRP A 497 -13.41 -4.94 14.11
CA TRP A 497 -12.71 -5.22 15.35
C TRP A 497 -13.49 -4.69 16.55
N GLN A 498 -13.33 -5.33 17.70
CA GLN A 498 -13.90 -4.92 18.97
C GLN A 498 -12.95 -5.22 20.12
N LEU A 499 -13.07 -4.44 21.19
CA LEU A 499 -12.29 -4.49 22.40
C LEU A 499 -13.20 -4.35 23.61
N GLU A 500 -13.02 -5.20 24.62
CA GLU A 500 -13.72 -5.05 25.90
C GLU A 500 -12.73 -5.17 27.06
N ILE A 501 -12.78 -4.22 27.97
CA ILE A 501 -11.98 -4.22 29.19
C ILE A 501 -12.88 -4.72 30.32
N LEU A 502 -12.51 -5.87 30.89
CA LEU A 502 -13.19 -6.43 32.06
C LEU A 502 -12.37 -6.10 33.29
N GLN A 503 -13.02 -5.50 34.27
CA GLN A 503 -12.49 -5.31 35.62
C GLN A 503 -13.11 -6.36 36.52
N ASP A 504 -12.31 -7.36 36.91
CA ASP A 504 -12.76 -8.48 37.72
C ASP A 504 -12.61 -8.19 39.20
N ALA A 505 -13.75 -8.00 39.88
CA ALA A 505 -13.81 -7.68 41.30
C ALA A 505 -13.39 -8.84 42.20
N ASP A 506 -13.58 -10.10 41.73
CA ASP A 506 -13.26 -11.30 42.50
C ASP A 506 -11.74 -11.55 42.58
N THR A 507 -11.01 -11.24 41.52
CA THR A 507 -9.57 -11.45 41.46
C THR A 507 -8.75 -10.17 41.58
N ALA A 508 -9.41 -8.99 41.65
CA ALA A 508 -8.79 -7.67 41.60
C ALA A 508 -7.82 -7.52 40.40
N ARG A 509 -8.24 -7.98 39.22
CA ARG A 509 -7.45 -7.95 37.97
C ARG A 509 -8.25 -7.38 36.81
N THR A 510 -7.53 -6.89 35.84
CA THR A 510 -8.11 -6.47 34.57
C THR A 510 -7.81 -7.49 33.49
N ALA A 511 -8.81 -7.79 32.66
CA ALA A 511 -8.61 -8.51 31.40
C ALA A 511 -9.02 -7.63 30.22
N ILE A 512 -8.24 -7.72 29.13
CA ILE A 512 -8.57 -7.05 27.87
C ILE A 512 -8.93 -8.12 26.85
N LEU A 513 -10.17 -8.11 26.41
CA LEU A 513 -10.70 -9.00 25.40
C LEU A 513 -10.60 -8.29 24.05
N THR A 514 -10.06 -8.97 23.07
CA THR A 514 -9.94 -8.41 21.70
C THR A 514 -10.47 -9.41 20.70
N LYS A 515 -11.22 -8.94 19.72
CA LYS A 515 -11.62 -9.76 18.57
C LYS A 515 -11.61 -8.95 17.29
N LEU A 516 -11.15 -9.59 16.21
CA LEU A 516 -11.03 -9.00 14.88
C LEU A 516 -11.50 -10.04 13.86
N HIS A 517 -12.09 -9.58 12.75
CA HIS A 517 -12.37 -10.47 11.63
C HIS A 517 -11.05 -10.91 10.96
N HIS A 518 -10.92 -12.19 10.62
CA HIS A 518 -9.69 -12.78 10.08
C HIS A 518 -9.23 -12.17 8.75
N THR A 519 -10.10 -11.44 8.05
CA THR A 519 -9.72 -10.67 6.85
C THR A 519 -8.72 -9.56 7.13
N LEU A 520 -8.65 -9.04 8.37
CA LEU A 520 -7.70 -7.98 8.75
C LEU A 520 -6.26 -8.49 8.81
N GLY A 521 -6.07 -9.77 9.11
CA GLY A 521 -4.74 -10.37 9.14
C GLY A 521 -4.69 -11.72 9.83
N ASP A 522 -3.55 -12.37 9.69
CA ASP A 522 -3.23 -13.62 10.40
C ASP A 522 -2.82 -13.35 11.85
N GLY A 523 -2.59 -14.43 12.62
CA GLY A 523 -2.25 -14.32 14.03
C GLY A 523 -1.03 -13.45 14.34
N VAL A 524 -0.03 -13.39 13.44
CA VAL A 524 1.14 -12.53 13.61
C VAL A 524 0.78 -11.07 13.37
N ALA A 525 0.01 -10.78 12.31
CA ALA A 525 -0.47 -9.44 12.00
C ALA A 525 -1.40 -8.91 13.12
N VAL A 526 -2.30 -9.76 13.63
CA VAL A 526 -3.20 -9.44 14.75
C VAL A 526 -2.40 -9.14 16.02
N THR A 527 -1.43 -9.99 16.38
CA THR A 527 -0.58 -9.78 17.57
C THR A 527 0.20 -8.47 17.47
N ALA A 528 0.81 -8.19 16.32
CA ALA A 528 1.54 -6.93 16.09
C ALA A 528 0.62 -5.70 16.18
N THR A 529 -0.62 -5.81 15.68
CA THR A 529 -1.62 -4.75 15.76
C THR A 529 -2.04 -4.47 17.21
N LEU A 530 -2.26 -5.53 17.99
CA LEU A 530 -2.63 -5.40 19.40
C LEU A 530 -1.49 -4.80 20.23
N ILE A 531 -0.23 -5.19 19.99
CA ILE A 531 0.92 -4.55 20.61
C ILE A 531 0.95 -3.04 20.25
N GLY A 532 0.79 -2.69 18.97
CA GLY A 532 0.75 -1.29 18.54
C GLY A 532 -0.40 -0.49 19.14
N LEU A 533 -1.55 -1.11 19.39
CA LEU A 533 -2.72 -0.46 19.93
C LEU A 533 -2.66 -0.31 21.46
N LEU A 534 -2.13 -1.30 22.17
CA LEU A 534 -2.26 -1.41 23.63
C LEU A 534 -0.94 -1.15 24.39
N SER A 535 0.23 -1.47 23.83
CA SER A 535 1.50 -1.40 24.56
C SER A 535 1.91 0.04 24.88
N ASP A 536 2.50 0.23 26.05
CA ASP A 536 3.06 1.52 26.49
C ASP A 536 4.38 1.83 25.78
N ASP A 537 5.16 0.81 25.48
CA ASP A 537 6.34 0.95 24.64
C ASP A 537 5.85 1.34 23.23
N LYS A 538 6.03 2.61 22.85
CA LYS A 538 5.98 2.97 21.43
C LYS A 538 7.04 2.09 20.79
N PRO A 539 6.66 1.06 20.02
CA PRO A 539 7.67 0.24 19.39
C PRO A 539 8.52 1.19 18.57
N PRO A 540 9.85 1.18 18.72
CA PRO A 540 10.70 1.99 17.88
C PRO A 540 10.30 1.68 16.45
N LEU A 541 10.15 2.71 15.62
CA LEU A 541 10.08 2.59 14.16
C LEU A 541 11.41 1.97 13.69
N GLN A 542 11.66 0.72 14.08
CA GLN A 542 12.82 -0.01 13.62
C GLN A 542 12.59 -0.35 12.16
N ARG A 543 13.10 0.54 11.31
CA ARG A 543 13.47 0.18 9.95
C ARG A 543 14.16 -1.18 10.00
N ALA A 544 13.65 -2.13 9.26
CA ALA A 544 14.31 -3.41 9.08
C ALA A 544 15.76 -3.11 8.68
N GLN A 545 16.72 -3.37 9.59
CA GLN A 545 18.13 -3.31 9.25
C GLN A 545 18.34 -4.24 8.06
N ARG A 546 18.80 -3.66 6.98
CA ARG A 546 19.21 -4.39 5.78
C ARG A 546 20.37 -5.28 6.14
N GLY A 547 20.14 -6.58 6.16
CA GLY A 547 21.22 -7.51 5.91
C GLY A 547 21.61 -7.38 4.44
N ASP A 548 22.76 -6.83 4.16
CA ASP A 548 23.41 -6.89 2.86
C ASP A 548 23.70 -8.37 2.56
N SER A 549 22.79 -9.02 1.86
CA SER A 549 23.04 -10.34 1.31
C SER A 549 23.31 -10.22 -0.19
N HIS A 550 24.49 -9.71 -0.51
CA HIS A 550 25.08 -9.87 -1.85
C HIS A 550 25.64 -11.30 -2.03
N LEU A 551 24.87 -12.33 -1.74
CA LEU A 551 25.19 -13.68 -2.20
C LEU A 551 24.41 -13.95 -3.49
N ARG A 552 25.06 -13.73 -4.62
CA ARG A 552 24.61 -14.12 -5.95
C ARG A 552 24.49 -15.64 -6.02
N ASN A 553 23.27 -16.14 -6.04
CA ASN A 553 23.00 -17.53 -6.35
C ASN A 553 23.13 -17.72 -7.88
N PRO A 554 23.94 -18.65 -8.39
CA PRO A 554 24.31 -18.76 -9.81
C PRO A 554 23.17 -19.23 -10.73
N ALA A 555 22.00 -19.65 -10.22
CA ALA A 555 20.89 -20.11 -11.05
C ALA A 555 20.14 -18.97 -11.76
N GLY A 556 20.00 -19.06 -13.07
CA GLY A 556 19.27 -18.11 -13.90
C GLY A 556 17.76 -18.03 -13.56
N PRO A 557 17.06 -16.92 -13.90
CA PRO A 557 15.66 -16.71 -13.55
C PRO A 557 14.70 -17.78 -14.10
N ALA A 558 14.99 -18.37 -15.25
CA ALA A 558 14.19 -19.46 -15.82
C ALA A 558 14.33 -20.76 -15.01
N GLN A 559 15.54 -21.11 -14.58
CA GLN A 559 15.81 -22.30 -13.77
C GLN A 559 15.15 -22.19 -12.39
N ARG A 560 15.14 -20.99 -11.78
CA ARG A 560 14.42 -20.72 -10.51
C ARG A 560 12.91 -20.91 -10.67
N ARG A 561 12.33 -20.42 -11.77
CA ARG A 561 10.89 -20.63 -12.06
C ARG A 561 10.56 -22.10 -12.26
N ALA A 562 11.37 -22.85 -13.01
CA ALA A 562 11.17 -24.28 -13.22
C ALA A 562 11.29 -25.09 -11.91
N ALA A 563 12.27 -24.77 -11.07
CA ALA A 563 12.41 -25.38 -9.74
C ALA A 563 11.23 -25.07 -8.83
N GLN A 564 10.73 -23.84 -8.83
CA GLN A 564 9.53 -23.44 -8.08
C GLN A 564 8.29 -24.20 -8.56
N TRP A 565 8.08 -24.34 -9.86
CA TRP A 565 6.94 -25.10 -10.41
C TRP A 565 7.03 -26.58 -10.06
N ARG A 566 8.22 -27.19 -10.11
CA ARG A 566 8.43 -28.58 -9.67
C ARG A 566 8.06 -28.77 -8.20
N ARG A 567 8.42 -27.83 -7.31
CA ARG A 567 8.02 -27.87 -5.90
C ARG A 567 6.51 -27.76 -5.74
N VAL A 568 5.87 -26.84 -6.44
CA VAL A 568 4.41 -26.70 -6.42
C VAL A 568 3.73 -27.97 -6.88
N ALA A 569 4.19 -28.58 -7.97
CA ALA A 569 3.62 -29.84 -8.49
C ALA A 569 3.77 -30.99 -7.49
N ARG A 570 4.95 -31.17 -6.88
CA ARG A 570 5.15 -32.19 -5.83
C ARG A 570 4.26 -31.95 -4.62
N GLY A 571 4.12 -30.68 -4.19
CA GLY A 571 3.24 -30.32 -3.09
C GLY A 571 1.76 -30.58 -3.39
N LEU A 572 1.30 -30.32 -4.62
CA LEU A 572 -0.07 -30.64 -5.06
C LEU A 572 -0.33 -32.15 -5.04
N VAL A 573 0.62 -32.94 -5.53
CA VAL A 573 0.54 -34.42 -5.44
C VAL A 573 0.49 -34.88 -3.98
N SER A 574 1.28 -34.27 -3.10
CA SER A 574 1.27 -34.57 -1.66
C SER A 574 -0.09 -34.23 -1.01
N LEU A 575 -0.69 -33.08 -1.35
CA LEU A 575 -2.02 -32.69 -0.89
C LEU A 575 -3.11 -33.65 -1.42
N ALA A 576 -3.03 -34.05 -2.68
CA ALA A 576 -3.97 -34.99 -3.28
C ALA A 576 -3.88 -36.37 -2.63
N ARG A 577 -2.66 -36.87 -2.38
CA ARG A 577 -2.42 -38.16 -1.69
C ARG A 577 -2.85 -38.15 -0.22
N ALA A 578 -2.85 -36.99 0.43
CA ALA A 578 -3.34 -36.87 1.80
C ALA A 578 -4.84 -37.20 1.90
N GLY A 579 -5.61 -37.00 0.83
CA GLY A 579 -7.02 -37.40 0.75
C GLY A 579 -7.89 -36.73 1.83
N ARG A 580 -9.00 -37.37 2.17
CA ARG A 580 -9.90 -36.92 3.24
C ARG A 580 -9.27 -37.12 4.61
N ALA A 581 -9.67 -36.27 5.57
CA ALA A 581 -9.20 -36.38 6.93
C ALA A 581 -9.69 -37.69 7.57
N PRO A 582 -8.82 -38.41 8.29
CA PRO A 582 -9.23 -39.63 8.98
C PRO A 582 -10.12 -39.33 10.19
N GLY A 583 -11.15 -40.13 10.39
CA GLY A 583 -12.00 -40.10 11.57
C GLY A 583 -13.02 -38.99 11.70
N ALA A 584 -14.26 -39.33 12.06
CA ALA A 584 -15.40 -38.41 12.07
C ALA A 584 -15.84 -37.93 13.46
N GLY A 585 -15.27 -38.35 14.54
CA GLY A 585 -15.79 -38.19 15.91
C GLY A 585 -15.89 -36.74 16.47
N MET A 586 -15.36 -35.73 15.78
CA MET A 586 -15.44 -34.30 16.18
C MET A 586 -15.78 -33.41 14.98
N ALA A 587 -16.39 -33.96 13.98
CA ALA A 587 -16.75 -33.32 12.74
C ALA A 587 -18.20 -33.60 12.40
N GLY A 588 -18.91 -32.59 11.89
CA GLY A 588 -20.34 -32.71 11.59
C GLY A 588 -20.91 -31.40 11.05
N VAL A 589 -22.17 -31.16 11.38
CA VAL A 589 -22.82 -29.89 11.04
C VAL A 589 -22.50 -28.85 12.11
N SER A 590 -21.90 -27.73 11.69
CA SER A 590 -21.55 -26.63 12.61
C SER A 590 -22.81 -26.05 13.28
N THR A 591 -22.71 -25.79 14.58
CA THR A 591 -23.74 -25.08 15.35
C THR A 591 -23.31 -23.64 15.66
N PRO A 592 -24.20 -22.75 16.03
CA PRO A 592 -23.84 -21.37 16.45
C PRO A 592 -23.13 -21.36 17.81
N GLY A 593 -23.34 -22.39 18.66
CA GLY A 593 -22.83 -22.46 20.02
C GLY A 593 -21.31 -22.58 20.07
N ARG A 594 -20.66 -21.70 20.82
CA ARG A 594 -19.22 -21.72 21.06
C ARG A 594 -18.94 -21.75 22.53
N HIS A 595 -17.91 -22.51 22.90
CA HIS A 595 -17.37 -22.47 24.26
C HIS A 595 -15.87 -22.19 24.18
N HIS A 596 -15.44 -21.24 24.98
CA HIS A 596 -14.05 -20.79 25.05
C HIS A 596 -13.50 -21.08 26.43
N THR A 597 -12.32 -21.70 26.50
CA THR A 597 -11.61 -21.91 27.77
C THR A 597 -10.13 -21.63 27.61
N MET A 598 -9.45 -21.41 28.72
CA MET A 598 -8.08 -20.90 28.74
C MET A 598 -7.23 -21.67 29.74
N VAL A 599 -5.99 -21.97 29.37
CA VAL A 599 -4.99 -22.61 30.25
C VAL A 599 -3.66 -21.88 30.08
N ALA A 600 -2.97 -21.62 31.20
CA ALA A 600 -1.60 -21.11 31.16
C ALA A 600 -0.62 -22.25 31.47
N LEU A 601 0.42 -22.37 30.63
CA LEU A 601 1.52 -23.33 30.87
C LEU A 601 2.82 -22.54 31.14
N PRO A 602 3.66 -23.01 32.11
CA PRO A 602 4.95 -22.37 32.37
C PRO A 602 5.89 -22.54 31.15
N GLY A 603 6.19 -21.45 30.44
CA GLY A 603 6.95 -21.54 29.18
C GLY A 603 8.38 -22.02 29.36
N ALA A 604 9.02 -21.75 30.51
CA ALA A 604 10.33 -22.28 30.82
C ALA A 604 10.29 -23.81 30.97
N ALA A 605 9.33 -24.33 31.71
CA ALA A 605 9.12 -25.78 31.89
C ALA A 605 8.80 -26.46 30.55
N VAL A 606 7.90 -25.94 29.75
CA VAL A 606 7.58 -26.48 28.41
C VAL A 606 8.84 -26.57 27.54
N ARG A 607 9.69 -25.54 27.56
CA ARG A 607 10.95 -25.56 26.78
C ARG A 607 11.99 -26.53 27.34
N SER A 608 12.07 -26.71 28.67
CA SER A 608 12.93 -27.67 29.29
C SER A 608 12.53 -29.11 28.93
N THR A 609 11.26 -29.43 29.16
CA THR A 609 10.69 -30.73 28.81
C THR A 609 10.89 -31.09 27.33
N ALA A 610 10.66 -30.09 26.42
CA ALA A 610 10.88 -30.31 24.99
C ALA A 610 12.36 -30.65 24.69
N ARG A 611 13.31 -29.97 25.32
CA ARG A 611 14.76 -30.24 25.14
C ARG A 611 15.17 -31.58 25.74
N GLU A 612 14.67 -31.92 26.91
CA GLU A 612 14.94 -33.20 27.61
C GLU A 612 14.52 -34.39 26.76
N HIS A 613 13.40 -34.24 26.05
CA HIS A 613 12.90 -35.25 25.12
C HIS A 613 13.42 -35.13 23.68
N GLY A 614 14.35 -34.18 23.39
CA GLY A 614 14.94 -34.03 22.07
C GLY A 614 14.00 -33.55 20.97
N VAL A 615 12.85 -32.92 21.31
CA VAL A 615 11.86 -32.45 20.35
C VAL A 615 11.70 -30.94 20.35
N GLY A 616 11.15 -30.41 19.28
CA GLY A 616 10.81 -28.97 19.22
C GLY A 616 9.55 -28.66 20.04
N THR A 617 9.47 -27.45 20.61
CA THR A 617 8.32 -26.97 21.40
C THR A 617 6.98 -27.17 20.68
N THR A 618 6.93 -26.95 19.36
CA THR A 618 5.71 -27.17 18.56
C THR A 618 5.29 -28.65 18.57
N ALA A 619 6.25 -29.58 18.48
CA ALA A 619 5.95 -30.98 18.50
C ALA A 619 5.40 -31.43 19.88
N LEU A 620 5.99 -30.92 20.97
CA LEU A 620 5.49 -31.14 22.31
C LEU A 620 4.07 -30.63 22.48
N LEU A 621 3.78 -29.36 22.10
CA LEU A 621 2.45 -28.80 22.24
C LEU A 621 1.39 -29.53 21.41
N LEU A 622 1.73 -29.99 20.20
CA LEU A 622 0.83 -30.85 19.41
C LEU A 622 0.65 -32.22 20.01
N THR A 623 1.66 -32.77 20.68
CA THR A 623 1.55 -34.01 21.44
C THR A 623 0.55 -33.91 22.58
N LEU A 624 0.58 -32.76 23.33
CA LEU A 624 -0.41 -32.47 24.38
C LEU A 624 -1.83 -32.42 23.83
N VAL A 625 -2.02 -31.87 22.63
CA VAL A 625 -3.34 -31.87 21.96
C VAL A 625 -3.77 -33.30 21.63
N GLY A 626 -2.90 -34.11 21.06
CA GLY A 626 -3.20 -35.52 20.76
C GLY A 626 -3.54 -36.34 21.99
N GLU A 627 -2.81 -36.13 23.07
CA GLU A 627 -3.04 -36.79 24.36
C GLU A 627 -4.34 -36.34 25.03
N ALA A 628 -4.61 -35.01 25.02
CA ALA A 628 -5.87 -34.50 25.56
C ALA A 628 -7.08 -35.06 24.83
N LEU A 629 -7.00 -35.22 23.50
CA LEU A 629 -8.06 -35.87 22.71
C LEU A 629 -8.23 -37.34 23.09
N HIS A 630 -7.16 -38.07 23.32
CA HIS A 630 -7.22 -39.46 23.80
C HIS A 630 -7.90 -39.55 25.15
N ARG A 631 -7.52 -38.71 26.11
CA ARG A 631 -8.11 -38.71 27.47
C ARG A 631 -9.57 -38.28 27.47
N LEU A 632 -9.97 -37.44 26.50
CA LEU A 632 -11.36 -36.97 26.36
C LEU A 632 -12.30 -38.09 25.87
N ASP A 633 -11.85 -38.88 24.89
CA ASP A 633 -12.60 -39.97 24.26
C ASP A 633 -11.71 -41.19 23.95
N PRO A 634 -11.33 -41.98 24.96
CA PRO A 634 -10.46 -43.13 24.76
C PRO A 634 -11.05 -44.17 23.80
N ALA A 635 -12.36 -44.41 23.86
CA ALA A 635 -13.04 -45.40 23.02
C ALA A 635 -13.10 -44.94 21.53
N GLY A 636 -13.38 -43.65 21.27
CA GLY A 636 -13.40 -43.11 19.93
C GLY A 636 -12.03 -43.03 19.31
N THR A 637 -10.99 -42.72 20.09
CA THR A 637 -9.60 -42.63 19.61
C THR A 637 -8.99 -44.02 19.42
N ALA A 638 -9.46 -45.05 20.10
CA ALA A 638 -9.06 -46.44 19.82
C ALA A 638 -9.61 -46.94 18.48
N ARG A 639 -10.80 -46.48 18.04
CA ARG A 639 -11.38 -46.79 16.73
C ARG A 639 -10.73 -46.01 15.58
N HIS A 640 -10.30 -44.78 15.88
CA HIS A 640 -9.73 -43.85 14.91
C HIS A 640 -8.46 -43.23 15.50
N ASP A 641 -7.34 -43.91 15.31
CA ASP A 641 -6.05 -43.62 15.93
C ASP A 641 -5.39 -42.33 15.49
N ARG A 642 -5.96 -41.61 14.51
CA ARG A 642 -5.42 -40.36 13.94
C ARG A 642 -6.46 -39.29 13.78
N ARG A 643 -6.02 -38.05 13.99
CA ARG A 643 -6.80 -36.83 13.68
C ARG A 643 -5.96 -35.87 12.88
N ARG A 644 -6.49 -35.33 11.81
CA ARG A 644 -5.75 -34.35 10.99
C ARG A 644 -5.92 -32.97 11.54
N ALA A 645 -4.81 -32.38 11.98
CA ALA A 645 -4.71 -30.99 12.40
C ALA A 645 -4.33 -30.09 11.22
N MET A 646 -5.04 -29.00 11.03
CA MET A 646 -4.58 -27.88 10.25
C MET A 646 -3.65 -27.02 11.13
N VAL A 647 -2.36 -26.97 10.76
CA VAL A 647 -1.34 -26.19 11.48
C VAL A 647 -0.95 -25.00 10.63
N PRO A 648 -1.46 -23.77 10.92
CA PRO A 648 -1.10 -22.57 10.20
C PRO A 648 0.40 -22.27 10.34
N ARG A 649 1.00 -21.82 9.23
CA ARG A 649 2.39 -21.36 9.19
C ARG A 649 2.44 -20.01 8.49
N THR A 650 2.99 -19.01 9.16
CA THR A 650 3.20 -17.71 8.55
C THR A 650 4.39 -17.71 7.60
N THR A 651 4.24 -17.06 6.46
CA THR A 651 5.32 -16.90 5.47
C THR A 651 6.19 -15.66 5.73
N HIS A 652 5.86 -14.85 6.73
CA HIS A 652 6.67 -13.70 7.14
C HIS A 652 8.09 -14.11 7.55
N ALA A 653 8.27 -15.27 8.18
CA ALA A 653 9.57 -15.79 8.59
C ALA A 653 10.41 -16.36 7.42
N LEU A 654 9.76 -16.85 6.36
CA LEU A 654 10.44 -17.45 5.20
C LEU A 654 11.18 -16.43 4.32
N ARG A 655 10.86 -15.13 4.43
CA ARG A 655 11.61 -14.06 3.76
C ARG A 655 12.94 -13.70 4.44
N ARG A 656 13.18 -14.14 5.67
CA ARG A 656 14.44 -13.96 6.43
C ARG A 656 15.40 -15.14 6.38
N GLY A 657 15.01 -16.28 5.83
CA GLY A 657 15.80 -17.51 5.81
C GLY A 657 16.67 -17.61 4.58
N SER A 658 17.94 -17.76 4.84
CA SER A 658 19.09 -18.23 4.06
C SER A 658 18.94 -18.41 2.54
N ALA A 659 19.89 -17.87 1.82
CA ALA A 659 20.12 -18.11 0.39
C ALA A 659 20.28 -19.60 0.03
N ASP A 660 20.48 -20.50 0.99
CA ASP A 660 20.88 -21.90 0.75
C ASP A 660 19.73 -22.92 0.84
N GLY A 661 18.48 -22.47 1.10
CA GLY A 661 17.33 -23.42 1.10
C GLY A 661 17.40 -24.53 2.17
N ARG A 662 18.39 -24.55 3.05
CA ARG A 662 18.49 -25.47 4.16
C ARG A 662 17.69 -24.94 5.35
N PRO A 663 16.78 -25.72 5.94
CA PRO A 663 16.23 -25.40 7.24
C PRO A 663 17.39 -25.35 8.24
N ILE A 664 17.53 -24.27 8.98
CA ILE A 664 18.42 -24.27 10.14
C ILE A 664 17.81 -25.29 11.11
N ALA A 665 18.46 -26.43 11.25
CA ALA A 665 18.10 -27.45 12.23
C ALA A 665 18.12 -26.77 13.62
N GLY A 666 16.95 -26.63 14.25
CA GLY A 666 16.78 -26.00 15.55
C GLY A 666 15.93 -24.72 15.59
N SER A 667 15.57 -24.10 14.48
CA SER A 667 14.68 -22.90 14.47
C SER A 667 13.19 -23.25 14.46
N ALA A 668 12.80 -24.33 15.08
CA ALA A 668 11.44 -24.56 15.57
C ALA A 668 11.10 -23.65 16.78
N GLY A 669 12.08 -22.88 17.27
CA GLY A 669 11.88 -21.78 18.21
C GLY A 669 11.81 -20.48 17.42
N GLY A 670 10.65 -19.87 17.28
CA GLY A 670 10.50 -18.53 16.76
C GLY A 670 11.45 -17.60 17.51
N GLY A 671 12.38 -16.98 16.78
CA GLY A 671 13.13 -15.84 17.33
C GLY A 671 12.12 -14.80 17.82
N PRO A 672 12.47 -13.98 18.82
CA PRO A 672 11.55 -13.00 19.37
C PRO A 672 11.01 -12.15 18.24
N ILE A 673 9.70 -11.91 18.24
CA ILE A 673 9.14 -10.76 17.55
C ILE A 673 9.75 -9.56 18.28
N ALA A 674 10.93 -9.11 17.86
CA ALA A 674 11.42 -7.81 18.24
C ALA A 674 10.33 -6.85 17.79
N GLY A 675 9.79 -6.06 18.71
CA GLY A 675 8.73 -5.10 18.42
C GLY A 675 9.16 -4.15 17.30
N SER A 676 8.90 -4.53 16.08
CA SER A 676 9.14 -3.74 14.89
C SER A 676 7.80 -3.21 14.43
N ALA A 677 7.43 -2.07 14.97
CA ALA A 677 6.39 -1.24 14.39
C ALA A 677 6.93 -0.53 13.16
N GLY A 678 7.15 -1.27 12.12
CA GLY A 678 7.17 -0.73 10.78
C GLY A 678 5.93 -1.26 10.08
N GLY A 679 4.90 -0.43 9.97
CA GLY A 679 3.51 -0.78 9.64
C GLY A 679 3.25 -1.52 8.33
N SER A 680 4.24 -1.91 7.53
CA SER A 680 4.04 -2.51 6.21
C SER A 680 4.30 -4.03 6.14
N ILE A 681 5.03 -4.60 7.08
CA ILE A 681 5.50 -5.99 6.98
C ILE A 681 4.48 -7.03 7.47
N TYR A 682 3.54 -6.61 8.33
CA TYR A 682 2.59 -7.51 8.99
C TYR A 682 1.13 -7.27 8.63
N GLN A 683 0.83 -6.66 7.47
CA GLN A 683 -0.56 -6.45 7.05
C GLN A 683 -1.08 -7.62 6.23
N GLY A 684 -2.35 -8.00 6.47
CA GLY A 684 -3.06 -9.03 5.72
C GLY A 684 -2.69 -10.46 6.12
N ASN A 685 -3.25 -11.43 5.39
CA ASN A 685 -3.04 -12.85 5.62
C ASN A 685 -1.88 -13.38 4.80
N HIS A 686 -0.80 -13.74 5.47
CA HIS A 686 0.38 -14.38 4.89
C HIS A 686 0.56 -15.80 5.42
N THR A 687 -0.54 -16.41 5.84
CA THR A 687 -0.56 -17.75 6.41
C THR A 687 -0.85 -18.80 5.34
N THR A 688 -0.13 -19.90 5.42
CA THR A 688 -0.44 -21.16 4.76
C THR A 688 -0.62 -22.24 5.82
N ALA A 689 -1.19 -23.38 5.47
CA ALA A 689 -1.43 -24.45 6.42
C ALA A 689 -0.71 -25.73 6.02
N LEU A 690 -0.21 -26.44 7.03
CA LEU A 690 0.21 -27.84 6.94
C LEU A 690 -0.91 -28.73 7.44
N ALA A 691 -1.15 -29.83 6.75
CA ALA A 691 -2.01 -30.90 7.22
C ALA A 691 -1.16 -31.92 7.97
N VAL A 692 -1.31 -32.02 9.29
CA VAL A 692 -0.53 -32.92 10.15
C VAL A 692 -1.44 -33.97 10.77
N ASP A 693 -1.19 -35.24 10.51
CA ASP A 693 -1.93 -36.33 11.15
C ASP A 693 -1.36 -36.59 12.54
N LEU A 694 -2.13 -36.21 13.57
CA LEU A 694 -1.77 -36.45 14.99
C LEU A 694 -2.22 -37.83 15.41
N PRO A 695 -1.32 -38.63 15.98
CA PRO A 695 -1.69 -39.91 16.60
C PRO A 695 -2.48 -39.64 17.89
N VAL A 696 -3.68 -40.15 17.98
CA VAL A 696 -4.58 -40.01 19.14
C VAL A 696 -5.00 -41.37 19.74
N GLY A 697 -4.62 -42.50 19.12
CA GLY A 697 -4.88 -43.82 19.63
C GLY A 697 -4.14 -44.13 20.94
N PRO A 698 -4.43 -45.27 21.60
CA PRO A 698 -3.75 -45.67 22.83
C PRO A 698 -2.26 -45.93 22.56
N MET A 699 -1.40 -45.10 23.14
CA MET A 699 0.06 -45.27 23.10
C MET A 699 0.73 -44.49 24.22
N PRO A 700 1.94 -44.90 24.66
CA PRO A 700 2.72 -44.12 25.62
C PRO A 700 2.97 -42.68 25.13
N LEU A 701 2.95 -41.72 26.04
CA LEU A 701 3.07 -40.32 25.71
C LEU A 701 4.39 -39.96 25.02
N ALA A 702 5.49 -40.61 25.41
CA ALA A 702 6.80 -40.45 24.77
C ALA A 702 6.78 -40.92 23.29
N TRP A 703 6.13 -42.02 22.98
CA TRP A 703 6.00 -42.51 21.61
C TRP A 703 5.11 -41.62 20.76
N ARG A 704 4.02 -41.11 21.35
CA ARG A 704 3.16 -40.12 20.71
C ARG A 704 3.98 -38.86 20.30
N MET A 705 4.88 -38.44 21.19
CA MET A 705 5.71 -37.25 20.93
C MET A 705 6.69 -37.48 19.77
N VAL A 706 7.35 -38.63 19.71
CA VAL A 706 8.22 -38.98 18.58
C VAL A 706 7.43 -39.08 17.27
N ALA A 707 6.26 -39.70 17.32
CA ALA A 707 5.39 -39.83 16.15
C ALA A 707 4.91 -38.47 15.62
N VAL A 708 4.55 -37.51 16.49
CA VAL A 708 4.18 -36.15 16.14
C VAL A 708 5.38 -35.39 15.58
N ALA A 709 6.57 -35.50 16.18
CA ALA A 709 7.79 -34.88 15.68
C ALA A 709 8.11 -35.34 14.25
N ASN A 710 8.06 -36.65 14.02
CA ASN A 710 8.26 -37.24 12.70
C ASN A 710 7.19 -36.83 11.68
N ALA A 711 5.93 -36.69 12.10
CA ALA A 711 4.84 -36.21 11.24
C ALA A 711 5.06 -34.77 10.82
N LEU A 712 5.47 -33.91 11.74
CA LEU A 712 5.80 -32.49 11.46
C LEU A 712 6.98 -32.37 10.47
N GLU A 713 8.03 -33.14 10.69
CA GLU A 713 9.22 -33.15 9.84
C GLU A 713 8.90 -33.61 8.41
N ARG A 714 8.16 -34.70 8.26
CA ARG A 714 7.69 -35.19 6.96
C ARG A 714 6.90 -34.11 6.24
N GLN A 715 6.00 -33.42 6.94
CA GLN A 715 5.17 -32.37 6.35
C GLN A 715 5.98 -31.12 5.97
N GLN A 716 6.99 -30.74 6.75
CA GLN A 716 7.87 -29.64 6.40
C GLN A 716 8.67 -29.91 5.12
N ARG A 717 9.06 -31.16 4.88
CA ARG A 717 9.77 -31.62 3.67
C ARG A 717 8.86 -31.83 2.45
N SER A 718 7.54 -31.84 2.62
CA SER A 718 6.57 -32.27 1.59
C SER A 718 6.24 -31.25 0.50
N ASP A 719 6.85 -30.07 0.49
CA ASP A 719 6.51 -28.95 -0.42
C ASP A 719 5.01 -28.52 -0.38
N GLN A 720 4.23 -28.91 0.63
CA GLN A 720 2.82 -28.52 0.76
C GLN A 720 2.63 -27.02 0.90
N LEU A 721 3.54 -26.31 1.57
CA LEU A 721 3.44 -24.86 1.75
C LEU A 721 3.46 -24.08 0.42
N PRO A 722 4.44 -24.30 -0.48
CA PRO A 722 4.42 -23.69 -1.82
C PRO A 722 3.16 -24.03 -2.62
N ALA A 723 2.67 -25.27 -2.51
CA ALA A 723 1.45 -25.70 -3.19
C ALA A 723 0.21 -24.99 -2.65
N ALA A 724 0.02 -24.92 -1.34
CA ALA A 724 -1.11 -24.21 -0.72
C ALA A 724 -1.12 -22.73 -1.11
N GLN A 725 0.05 -22.07 -1.12
CA GLN A 725 0.16 -20.69 -1.61
C GLN A 725 -0.22 -20.56 -3.09
N ALA A 726 0.17 -21.52 -3.91
CA ALA A 726 -0.18 -21.52 -5.33
C ALA A 726 -1.70 -21.69 -5.54
N VAL A 727 -2.33 -22.56 -4.74
CA VAL A 727 -3.79 -22.75 -4.73
C VAL A 727 -4.52 -21.46 -4.37
N VAL A 728 -4.16 -20.81 -3.27
CA VAL A 728 -4.78 -19.53 -2.85
C VAL A 728 -4.62 -18.45 -3.93
N ARG A 729 -3.44 -18.36 -4.55
CA ARG A 729 -3.21 -17.41 -5.66
C ARG A 729 -4.02 -17.75 -6.92
N ALA A 730 -4.16 -19.03 -7.22
CA ALA A 730 -4.96 -19.48 -8.36
C ALA A 730 -6.46 -19.21 -8.14
N LEU A 731 -6.96 -19.47 -6.93
CA LEU A 731 -8.33 -19.13 -6.53
C LEU A 731 -8.60 -17.63 -6.69
N GLY A 732 -7.63 -16.78 -6.35
CA GLY A 732 -7.75 -15.33 -6.51
C GLY A 732 -7.86 -14.81 -7.95
N ARG A 733 -7.66 -15.66 -8.95
CA ARG A 733 -7.87 -15.33 -10.38
C ARG A 733 -9.25 -15.70 -10.90
N LEU A 734 -10.00 -16.45 -10.11
CA LEU A 734 -11.35 -16.90 -10.48
C LEU A 734 -12.38 -15.79 -10.27
N PRO A 735 -13.49 -15.81 -11.00
CA PRO A 735 -14.65 -14.97 -10.68
C PRO A 735 -15.11 -15.16 -9.24
N ALA A 736 -15.57 -14.07 -8.60
CA ALA A 736 -15.93 -14.06 -7.18
C ALA A 736 -16.89 -15.22 -6.75
N PRO A 737 -17.95 -15.57 -7.49
CA PRO A 737 -18.83 -16.67 -7.09
C PRO A 737 -18.12 -18.03 -7.08
N LEU A 738 -17.26 -18.28 -8.07
CA LEU A 738 -16.52 -19.54 -8.19
C LEU A 738 -15.44 -19.63 -7.09
N HIS A 739 -14.74 -18.52 -6.80
CA HIS A 739 -13.81 -18.45 -5.66
C HIS A 739 -14.54 -18.77 -4.35
N ALA A 740 -15.67 -18.12 -4.09
CA ALA A 740 -16.46 -18.33 -2.88
C ALA A 740 -16.90 -19.79 -2.72
N MET A 741 -17.37 -20.42 -3.81
CA MET A 741 -17.78 -21.82 -3.82
C MET A 741 -16.61 -22.74 -3.46
N LEU A 742 -15.44 -22.54 -4.09
CA LEU A 742 -14.28 -23.39 -3.88
C LEU A 742 -13.66 -23.20 -2.47
N VAL A 743 -13.63 -21.98 -1.96
CA VAL A 743 -13.18 -21.71 -0.58
C VAL A 743 -14.04 -22.46 0.42
N ARG A 744 -15.36 -22.40 0.31
CA ARG A 744 -16.30 -23.13 1.17
C ARG A 744 -16.18 -24.65 1.03
N ALA A 745 -15.82 -25.15 -0.15
CA ALA A 745 -15.58 -26.57 -0.38
C ALA A 745 -14.28 -27.06 0.25
N ILE A 746 -13.25 -26.21 0.26
CA ILE A 746 -11.91 -26.58 0.76
C ILE A 746 -11.80 -26.38 2.28
N TYR A 747 -12.41 -25.33 2.84
CA TYR A 747 -12.28 -24.97 4.25
C TYR A 747 -13.33 -25.69 5.10
N ARG A 748 -13.27 -27.02 5.13
CA ARG A 748 -14.25 -27.91 5.78
C ARG A 748 -13.60 -29.10 6.46
N HIS A 749 -14.36 -29.75 7.35
CA HIS A 749 -13.97 -30.96 8.09
C HIS A 749 -13.46 -32.14 7.23
N TRP A 750 -13.74 -32.14 5.93
CA TRP A 750 -13.27 -33.19 5.03
C TRP A 750 -11.75 -33.22 4.87
N PHE A 751 -11.10 -32.08 5.07
CA PHE A 751 -9.65 -31.95 4.90
C PHE A 751 -8.88 -31.91 6.22
N PHE A 752 -9.52 -31.49 7.31
CA PHE A 752 -8.96 -31.46 8.66
C PHE A 752 -10.07 -31.50 9.71
N THR A 753 -9.80 -32.11 10.87
CA THR A 753 -10.80 -32.29 11.94
C THR A 753 -10.57 -31.34 13.11
N LEU A 754 -9.41 -30.67 13.19
CA LEU A 754 -9.10 -29.64 14.18
C LEU A 754 -8.14 -28.59 13.61
N ILE A 755 -8.12 -27.45 14.28
CA ILE A 755 -7.19 -26.34 13.96
C ILE A 755 -6.25 -26.17 15.15
N THR A 756 -4.94 -26.11 14.90
CA THR A 756 -3.97 -25.84 15.97
C THR A 756 -2.92 -24.86 15.51
N SER A 757 -2.81 -23.72 16.20
CA SER A 757 -1.84 -22.67 15.89
C SER A 757 -0.87 -22.46 17.04
N VAL A 758 0.42 -22.40 16.74
CA VAL A 758 1.48 -22.07 17.70
C VAL A 758 2.14 -20.77 17.26
N LEU A 759 1.88 -19.71 18.01
CA LEU A 759 2.32 -18.36 17.70
C LEU A 759 3.50 -17.96 18.61
N PRO A 760 4.59 -17.42 18.05
CA PRO A 760 5.61 -16.80 18.85
C PRO A 760 5.13 -15.42 19.34
N GLY A 761 5.47 -15.04 20.55
CA GLY A 761 5.19 -13.75 21.14
C GLY A 761 6.44 -13.10 21.73
N PRO A 762 6.32 -11.90 22.31
CA PRO A 762 7.42 -11.19 22.94
C PRO A 762 7.94 -11.96 24.16
N ARG A 763 9.28 -12.05 24.28
CA ARG A 763 9.91 -12.64 25.47
C ARG A 763 10.12 -11.65 26.60
N LYS A 764 10.19 -10.36 26.29
CA LYS A 764 10.27 -9.29 27.28
C LYS A 764 8.89 -9.03 27.86
N ALA A 765 8.85 -8.64 29.14
CA ALA A 765 7.62 -8.18 29.76
C ALA A 765 7.02 -7.03 28.94
N GLN A 766 5.72 -7.08 28.75
CA GLN A 766 4.95 -6.03 28.07
C GLN A 766 4.01 -5.38 29.07
N TYR A 767 3.84 -4.09 28.93
CA TYR A 767 2.98 -3.30 29.78
C TYR A 767 1.88 -2.64 28.95
N VAL A 768 0.72 -2.54 29.55
CA VAL A 768 -0.44 -1.87 29.00
C VAL A 768 -0.89 -0.85 30.06
N TRP A 769 -0.73 0.44 29.77
CA TRP A 769 -1.01 1.55 30.67
C TRP A 769 -0.38 1.38 32.05
N GLY A 770 0.88 1.01 32.10
CA GLY A 770 1.68 0.82 33.31
C GLY A 770 1.50 -0.52 34.01
N VAL A 771 0.53 -1.34 33.60
CA VAL A 771 0.25 -2.65 34.20
C VAL A 771 0.82 -3.77 33.35
N ARG A 772 1.52 -4.71 34.00
CA ARG A 772 2.17 -5.83 33.32
C ARG A 772 1.13 -6.81 32.75
N VAL A 773 1.36 -7.26 31.49
CA VAL A 773 0.58 -8.34 30.89
C VAL A 773 1.16 -9.68 31.33
N MET A 774 0.39 -10.43 32.12
CA MET A 774 0.80 -11.75 32.63
C MET A 774 0.74 -12.84 31.59
N SER A 775 -0.38 -12.92 30.87
CA SER A 775 -0.63 -13.99 29.88
C SER A 775 -1.55 -13.50 28.80
N VAL A 776 -1.40 -14.07 27.59
CA VAL A 776 -2.28 -13.81 26.46
C VAL A 776 -2.77 -15.15 25.89
N PHE A 777 -4.08 -15.31 25.84
CA PHE A 777 -4.75 -16.53 25.38
C PHE A 777 -5.36 -16.30 24.00
N PRO A 778 -4.80 -16.86 22.92
CA PRO A 778 -5.30 -16.69 21.58
C PRO A 778 -6.55 -17.55 21.35
N LEU A 779 -7.64 -16.97 20.88
CA LEU A 779 -8.87 -17.69 20.53
C LEU A 779 -9.00 -17.71 19.00
N LEU A 780 -9.05 -18.91 18.45
CA LEU A 780 -9.05 -19.16 17.01
C LEU A 780 -10.46 -19.42 16.48
N PRO A 781 -10.76 -19.05 15.22
CA PRO A 781 -11.99 -19.44 14.56
C PRO A 781 -12.00 -20.94 14.27
N LEU A 782 -13.19 -21.49 14.15
CA LEU A 782 -13.41 -22.82 13.60
C LEU A 782 -13.56 -22.76 12.06
N ALA A 783 -13.55 -23.93 11.43
CA ALA A 783 -13.97 -24.10 10.04
C ALA A 783 -15.31 -24.84 9.99
N ASP A 784 -15.95 -24.88 8.83
CA ASP A 784 -17.24 -25.54 8.67
C ASP A 784 -17.14 -27.03 8.98
N GLY A 785 -17.93 -27.49 9.94
CA GLY A 785 -17.94 -28.88 10.43
C GLY A 785 -16.77 -29.27 11.30
N VAL A 786 -15.90 -28.33 11.72
CA VAL A 786 -14.75 -28.58 12.61
C VAL A 786 -15.10 -28.16 14.03
N GLY A 787 -15.01 -29.10 14.98
CA GLY A 787 -15.48 -28.94 16.35
C GLY A 787 -14.46 -28.33 17.32
N LEU A 788 -13.16 -28.28 17.00
CA LEU A 788 -12.10 -27.88 17.93
C LEU A 788 -11.03 -27.00 17.27
N ALA A 789 -10.67 -25.91 17.95
CA ALA A 789 -9.47 -25.13 17.65
C ALA A 789 -8.68 -24.85 18.93
N VAL A 790 -7.35 -24.98 18.85
CA VAL A 790 -6.41 -24.78 19.97
C VAL A 790 -5.31 -23.81 19.53
N GLY A 791 -5.25 -22.66 20.20
CA GLY A 791 -4.22 -21.64 19.96
C GLY A 791 -3.21 -21.62 21.09
N PHE A 792 -1.93 -21.55 20.75
CA PHE A 792 -0.83 -21.35 21.69
C PHE A 792 -0.12 -20.05 21.38
N LEU A 793 0.12 -19.21 22.37
CA LEU A 793 0.90 -17.98 22.24
C LEU A 793 1.91 -17.86 23.38
N THR A 794 3.18 -17.75 23.03
CA THR A 794 4.24 -17.45 24.01
C THR A 794 4.17 -15.99 24.39
N TRP A 795 4.11 -15.68 25.70
CA TRP A 795 4.10 -14.31 26.20
C TRP A 795 4.93 -14.24 27.49
N GLY A 796 6.09 -13.56 27.41
CA GLY A 796 7.04 -13.57 28.51
C GLY A 796 7.46 -14.99 28.86
N ASP A 797 7.23 -15.37 30.12
CA ASP A 797 7.56 -16.71 30.65
C ASP A 797 6.41 -17.70 30.57
N MET A 798 5.25 -17.29 30.04
CA MET A 798 4.05 -18.13 29.96
C MET A 798 3.75 -18.51 28.51
N ILE A 799 3.07 -19.65 28.34
CA ILE A 799 2.39 -20.02 27.10
C ILE A 799 0.90 -20.03 27.40
N GLY A 800 0.19 -19.03 26.85
CA GLY A 800 -1.26 -19.03 26.91
C GLY A 800 -1.85 -19.98 25.89
N VAL A 801 -2.76 -20.83 26.35
CA VAL A 801 -3.51 -21.78 25.54
C VAL A 801 -4.96 -21.38 25.52
N GLY A 802 -5.47 -21.02 24.33
CA GLY A 802 -6.89 -20.76 24.12
C GLY A 802 -7.55 -21.93 23.38
N VAL A 803 -8.64 -22.41 23.90
CA VAL A 803 -9.42 -23.51 23.33
C VAL A 803 -10.78 -23.01 22.91
N THR A 804 -11.17 -23.26 21.67
CA THR A 804 -12.49 -22.93 21.14
C THR A 804 -13.16 -24.21 20.66
N THR A 805 -14.37 -24.48 21.11
CA THR A 805 -15.17 -25.64 20.67
C THR A 805 -16.53 -25.21 20.12
N ASP A 806 -17.04 -26.00 19.20
CA ASP A 806 -18.45 -26.02 18.82
C ASP A 806 -19.18 -26.92 19.81
N THR A 807 -20.12 -26.34 20.57
CA THR A 807 -20.80 -27.04 21.67
C THR A 807 -21.65 -28.22 21.20
N GLY A 808 -22.10 -28.22 19.94
CA GLY A 808 -22.84 -29.32 19.34
C GLY A 808 -21.94 -30.47 18.83
N LEU A 809 -20.66 -30.20 18.56
CA LEU A 809 -19.70 -31.19 18.02
C LEU A 809 -18.74 -31.73 19.10
N VAL A 810 -18.28 -30.82 19.98
CA VAL A 810 -17.34 -31.16 21.06
C VAL A 810 -17.83 -30.52 22.37
N PRO A 811 -18.72 -31.17 23.09
CA PRO A 811 -19.10 -30.72 24.41
C PRO A 811 -17.94 -30.89 25.39
N GLY A 812 -17.66 -29.89 26.21
CA GLY A 812 -16.68 -30.01 27.29
C GLY A 812 -15.30 -29.45 26.96
N ALA A 813 -15.20 -28.23 26.46
CA ALA A 813 -13.93 -27.51 26.28
C ALA A 813 -13.08 -27.49 27.57
N ASP A 814 -13.70 -27.31 28.74
CA ASP A 814 -13.00 -27.32 30.04
C ASP A 814 -12.38 -28.66 30.38
N ARG A 815 -13.05 -29.77 30.00
CA ARG A 815 -12.50 -31.12 30.15
C ARG A 815 -11.28 -31.34 29.28
N PHE A 816 -11.34 -30.81 28.03
CA PHE A 816 -10.20 -30.85 27.12
C PHE A 816 -9.01 -30.02 27.67
N ALA A 817 -9.28 -28.81 28.13
CA ALA A 817 -8.26 -27.94 28.72
C ALA A 817 -7.62 -28.55 29.96
N THR A 818 -8.42 -29.19 30.82
CA THR A 818 -7.96 -29.92 32.00
C THR A 818 -7.09 -31.14 31.61
N ALA A 819 -7.53 -31.92 30.60
CA ALA A 819 -6.77 -33.05 30.09
C ALA A 819 -5.43 -32.62 29.48
N LEU A 820 -5.40 -31.49 28.75
CA LEU A 820 -4.17 -30.93 28.17
C LEU A 820 -3.19 -30.49 29.27
N ARG A 821 -3.66 -29.81 30.32
CA ARG A 821 -2.82 -29.40 31.44
C ARG A 821 -2.25 -30.61 32.17
N ARG A 822 -3.08 -31.61 32.51
CA ARG A 822 -2.62 -32.86 33.14
C ARG A 822 -1.62 -33.62 32.30
N ALA A 823 -1.82 -33.69 30.98
CA ALA A 823 -0.86 -34.31 30.07
C ALA A 823 0.52 -33.61 30.12
N PHE A 824 0.55 -32.30 30.29
CA PHE A 824 1.81 -31.57 30.48
C PHE A 824 2.42 -31.85 31.87
N GLU A 825 1.63 -31.87 32.92
CA GLU A 825 2.08 -32.15 34.31
C GLU A 825 2.69 -33.56 34.40
N ASP A 826 2.04 -34.59 33.82
CA ASP A 826 2.55 -35.95 33.76
C ASP A 826 3.87 -36.03 32.99
N LEU A 827 3.99 -35.34 31.83
CA LEU A 827 5.20 -35.31 31.02
C LEU A 827 6.36 -34.57 31.71
N ALA A 828 6.06 -33.54 32.48
CA ALA A 828 7.06 -32.82 33.25
C ALA A 828 7.52 -33.57 34.54
N ALA A 829 6.66 -34.42 35.09
CA ALA A 829 6.96 -35.23 36.27
C ALA A 829 7.81 -36.49 35.97
N ASP A 830 7.74 -37.04 34.76
CA ASP A 830 8.48 -38.24 34.36
C ASP A 830 9.49 -37.96 33.22
N PRO A 831 10.63 -37.36 33.52
CA PRO A 831 11.67 -37.12 32.53
C PRO A 831 12.37 -38.37 32.01
N GLN A 832 12.22 -39.53 32.69
CA GLN A 832 12.95 -40.79 32.41
C GLN A 832 12.13 -41.79 31.60
N GLY A 833 10.82 -41.74 31.62
CA GLY A 833 9.94 -42.64 30.84
C GLY A 833 10.12 -42.59 29.32
N ALA A 834 10.89 -41.64 28.81
CA ALA A 834 11.21 -41.50 27.38
C ALA A 834 12.50 -42.24 26.95
N ARG A 835 13.26 -42.85 27.87
CA ARG A 835 14.52 -43.53 27.54
C ARG A 835 14.35 -45.07 27.37
N GLY A 836 13.13 -45.55 27.36
CA GLY A 836 12.83 -46.90 26.97
C GLY A 836 13.24 -47.17 25.51
N THR A 837 14.42 -47.70 25.31
CA THR A 837 14.81 -48.36 24.05
C THR A 837 13.77 -49.42 23.68
N PRO A 838 13.43 -49.57 22.40
CA PRO A 838 12.60 -50.67 21.95
C PRO A 838 13.43 -51.96 22.11
N GLU A 839 13.32 -52.61 23.25
CA GLU A 839 13.67 -54.00 23.31
C GLU A 839 12.70 -54.76 22.39
N SER A 840 13.30 -55.44 21.47
CA SER A 840 12.74 -56.40 20.54
C SER A 840 11.54 -57.18 21.14
N VAL A 841 10.32 -56.89 20.67
CA VAL A 841 9.28 -57.93 20.66
C VAL A 841 9.57 -58.77 19.43
N GLY A 842 10.28 -59.83 19.61
CA GLY A 842 10.43 -60.91 18.65
C GLY A 842 9.12 -61.61 18.47
N GLU A 843 8.96 -62.15 17.25
CA GLU A 843 7.97 -63.04 16.65
C GLU A 843 6.54 -62.52 16.46
#